data_8c8da4f55ab4f77d02520adfa85b33d3
#
_entry.id   8c8da4f55ab4f77d02520adfa85b33d3
#
_cell.length_a   1.000
_cell.length_b   1.000
_cell.length_c   1.000
_cell.angle_alpha   90.00
_cell.angle_beta   90.00
_cell.angle_gamma   90.00
#
_symmetry.space_group_name_H-M   'P 1'
#
loop_
_entity.id
_entity.type
_entity.pdbx_description
1 polymer ?
#
loop_
_entity_poly.entity_id
_entity_poly.type
_entity_poly.pdbx_seq_one_letter_code
_entity_poly.pdbx_strand_id
1 'polypeptide(L)'
;MPALSLSLSVAEKVRLTAGMGMWSTHPIPHSTLGSVTLSDGPMGITGGRVDERDIALLSPCGLALGASWDRQLVSRVGGVIGQEALRTGTQALLAPNLNLLRSPLAGRAFELFGEDPRHIAELGAAWIDGVQRQGVGCIVKHMVCNDSETDRRTMNVVVDEATLREVYFWPFEVAASRGVWGMLTAYNRVNGIYCAEQYQAISQWLKRDLDWDGLVMSDWFGTQNGPASFRAGLDLEMPGPARHMGDHLLPALMDTDSDARRLDDAAARLARLAERVSHPLPWDSSAAAQAQRRHTLEEAAAAGFVLLHNRQRLLPLDAQAGQRLAVIGPNATTPCFQGGTFARVALMPGLISPLEAIRQRFSAAGVEISYAQGVESDYRIPPLHHLPLRTAAGERGLDVAYATAAGEVVHREVRDASSLIWFRDMPGVGDMLRLTERATVTVSCQFTAPVSGRYGFWIGGTGEVALQLNGERVAIFNGEALDGDIMGKLMQAPHTRLEFPLQAGESLTFRAEMALGSSIAHGIWFGCQPPQTIDLLQQAVDHARAADNVVLVIGETADAGLESIDRDATALPAHQVALIRAVCAANPRTVVVLNVAHPVDTGCLADAAAVMVVWYPGQEFGPRWPRCWPGIVNLAVACRSPSPSAWMTIRYAA
;
A
#
# COMPACT_ATOMS: atom_id res chain seq x y z
N MET A 1 14.31 -28.13 -19.85
CA MET A 1 15.65 -28.01 -19.20
C MET A 1 15.86 -29.22 -18.33
N PRO A 2 17.07 -29.81 -18.20
CA PRO A 2 17.29 -30.90 -17.29
C PRO A 2 16.95 -30.42 -15.87
N ALA A 3 16.16 -31.23 -15.15
CA ALA A 3 15.88 -30.98 -13.75
C ALA A 3 17.21 -30.82 -13.02
N LEU A 4 17.39 -29.71 -12.27
CA LEU A 4 18.52 -29.58 -11.35
C LEU A 4 18.46 -30.80 -10.43
N SER A 5 19.34 -31.74 -10.68
CA SER A 5 19.51 -32.92 -9.81
C SER A 5 20.19 -32.45 -8.53
N LEU A 6 19.39 -31.92 -7.61
CA LEU A 6 19.89 -31.48 -6.30
C LEU A 6 20.12 -32.74 -5.44
N SER A 7 21.38 -33.13 -5.26
CA SER A 7 21.75 -34.18 -4.28
C SER A 7 21.67 -33.62 -2.87
N LEU A 8 20.45 -33.23 -2.43
CA LEU A 8 20.19 -32.67 -1.10
C LEU A 8 19.73 -33.77 -0.15
N SER A 9 20.21 -33.73 1.07
CA SER A 9 19.67 -34.54 2.17
C SER A 9 18.22 -34.15 2.49
N VAL A 10 17.48 -35.03 3.15
CA VAL A 10 16.12 -34.73 3.62
C VAL A 10 16.09 -33.49 4.49
N ALA A 11 17.04 -33.32 5.41
CA ALA A 11 17.11 -32.14 6.28
C ALA A 11 17.32 -30.82 5.49
N GLU A 12 18.14 -30.85 4.44
CA GLU A 12 18.34 -29.69 3.58
C GLU A 12 17.07 -29.33 2.79
N LYS A 13 16.40 -30.32 2.20
CA LYS A 13 15.12 -30.12 1.49
C LYS A 13 14.03 -29.58 2.41
N VAL A 14 13.93 -30.14 3.62
CA VAL A 14 12.99 -29.68 4.64
C VAL A 14 13.25 -28.21 4.98
N ARG A 15 14.51 -27.83 5.20
CA ARG A 15 14.87 -26.42 5.48
C ARG A 15 14.47 -25.47 4.34
N LEU A 16 14.55 -25.92 3.10
CA LEU A 16 14.14 -25.12 1.94
C LEU A 16 12.62 -24.85 1.87
N THR A 17 11.81 -25.59 2.63
CA THR A 17 10.36 -25.34 2.71
C THR A 17 9.99 -24.16 3.62
N ALA A 18 10.97 -23.47 4.18
CA ALA A 18 10.80 -22.34 5.10
C ALA A 18 11.62 -21.13 4.67
N GLY A 19 11.14 -19.92 4.98
CA GLY A 19 11.93 -18.70 4.85
C GLY A 19 13.12 -18.68 5.82
N MET A 20 14.21 -18.05 5.40
CA MET A 20 15.35 -17.79 6.26
C MET A 20 15.12 -16.56 7.16
N GLY A 21 14.54 -15.53 6.59
CA GLY A 21 14.25 -14.27 7.27
C GLY A 21 12.89 -13.71 6.87
N MET A 22 12.63 -12.46 7.28
CA MET A 22 11.37 -11.78 6.96
C MET A 22 11.15 -11.67 5.44
N TRP A 23 12.22 -11.40 4.68
CA TRP A 23 12.19 -11.11 3.24
C TRP A 23 13.20 -11.96 2.45
N SER A 24 13.57 -13.15 2.95
CA SER A 24 14.59 -13.97 2.29
C SER A 24 14.33 -15.45 2.42
N THR A 25 14.67 -16.19 1.36
CA THR A 25 14.67 -17.65 1.36
C THR A 25 16.01 -18.20 1.85
N HIS A 26 16.10 -19.49 2.11
CA HIS A 26 17.40 -20.15 2.26
C HIS A 26 18.14 -20.23 0.91
N PRO A 27 19.48 -20.11 0.91
CA PRO A 27 20.28 -20.42 -0.29
C PRO A 27 20.19 -21.92 -0.60
N ILE A 28 20.35 -22.28 -1.89
CA ILE A 28 20.31 -23.68 -2.29
C ILE A 28 21.65 -24.35 -1.95
N PRO A 29 21.68 -25.35 -1.04
CA PRO A 29 22.91 -26.00 -0.62
C PRO A 29 23.64 -26.64 -1.80
N HIS A 30 24.98 -26.70 -1.70
CA HIS A 30 25.87 -27.31 -2.71
C HIS A 30 25.73 -26.74 -4.13
N SER A 31 25.24 -25.50 -4.26
CA SER A 31 25.07 -24.81 -5.53
C SER A 31 25.57 -23.36 -5.45
N THR A 32 25.62 -22.67 -6.60
CA THR A 32 25.90 -21.22 -6.69
C THR A 32 24.66 -20.36 -6.51
N LEU A 33 23.47 -20.98 -6.33
CA LEU A 33 22.20 -20.27 -6.20
C LEU A 33 22.04 -19.76 -4.76
N GLY A 34 22.06 -18.43 -4.63
CA GLY A 34 21.94 -17.74 -3.35
C GLY A 34 20.51 -17.74 -2.79
N SER A 35 20.35 -17.07 -1.66
CA SER A 35 19.06 -16.68 -1.11
C SER A 35 18.34 -15.74 -2.08
N VAL A 36 17.04 -15.89 -2.24
CA VAL A 36 16.20 -14.96 -2.99
C VAL A 36 15.69 -13.87 -2.05
N THR A 37 15.97 -12.62 -2.37
CA THR A 37 15.47 -11.45 -1.65
C THR A 37 14.10 -11.06 -2.20
N LEU A 38 13.12 -11.02 -1.30
CA LEU A 38 11.73 -10.67 -1.58
C LEU A 38 11.44 -9.22 -1.16
N SER A 39 10.44 -8.60 -1.77
CA SER A 39 9.84 -7.36 -1.28
C SER A 39 8.35 -7.35 -1.60
N ASP A 40 7.58 -6.69 -0.77
CA ASP A 40 6.21 -6.35 -1.12
C ASP A 40 6.19 -5.20 -2.13
N GLY A 41 5.06 -5.03 -2.84
CA GLY A 41 4.90 -3.89 -3.69
C GLY A 41 4.14 -4.05 -5.00
N PRO A 42 2.78 -4.02 -5.01
CA PRO A 42 2.04 -3.89 -6.25
C PRO A 42 2.17 -2.50 -6.90
N MET A 43 2.44 -1.45 -6.09
CA MET A 43 2.59 -0.08 -6.57
C MET A 43 4.05 0.41 -6.64
N GLY A 44 5.00 -0.37 -6.09
CA GLY A 44 6.43 -0.04 -6.02
C GLY A 44 7.14 -0.96 -5.03
N ILE A 45 8.40 -0.68 -4.75
CA ILE A 45 9.21 -1.51 -3.86
C ILE A 45 9.11 -0.99 -2.43
N THR A 46 8.62 -1.82 -1.52
CA THR A 46 8.51 -1.44 -0.10
C THR A 46 9.87 -1.41 0.61
N GLY A 47 10.81 -2.25 0.15
CA GLY A 47 12.13 -2.39 0.77
C GLY A 47 12.13 -3.32 1.99
N GLY A 48 13.32 -3.51 2.56
CA GLY A 48 13.51 -4.47 3.66
C GLY A 48 13.15 -3.92 5.05
N ARG A 49 13.21 -2.60 5.23
CA ARG A 49 12.89 -1.94 6.51
C ARG A 49 11.40 -1.62 6.66
N VAL A 50 10.69 -1.48 5.53
CA VAL A 50 9.27 -1.11 5.49
C VAL A 50 9.04 0.26 6.17
N ASP A 51 9.93 1.22 5.94
CA ASP A 51 9.88 2.55 6.56
C ASP A 51 10.22 3.68 5.56
N GLU A 52 10.16 4.93 6.01
CA GLU A 52 10.35 6.13 5.19
C GLU A 52 11.74 6.27 4.57
N ARG A 53 12.70 5.43 4.91
CA ARG A 53 14.07 5.43 4.37
C ARG A 53 14.23 4.55 3.15
N ASP A 54 13.31 3.63 2.91
CA ASP A 54 13.31 2.73 1.74
C ASP A 54 12.64 3.40 0.53
N ILE A 55 13.17 4.56 0.14
CA ILE A 55 12.62 5.39 -0.93
C ILE A 55 12.66 4.65 -2.27
N ALA A 56 11.50 4.56 -2.93
CA ALA A 56 11.35 3.96 -4.25
C ALA A 56 10.36 4.73 -5.12
N LEU A 57 10.34 4.41 -6.44
CA LEU A 57 9.35 4.96 -7.36
C LEU A 57 7.98 4.35 -7.05
N LEU A 58 6.95 5.22 -6.96
CA LEU A 58 5.57 4.84 -6.75
C LEU A 58 4.77 4.97 -8.04
N SER A 59 4.24 3.86 -8.55
CA SER A 59 3.33 3.85 -9.69
C SER A 59 1.91 4.28 -9.30
N PRO A 60 1.05 4.60 -10.29
CA PRO A 60 -0.39 4.62 -10.06
C PRO A 60 -0.89 3.29 -9.49
N CYS A 61 -1.95 3.36 -8.68
CA CYS A 61 -2.56 2.19 -8.06
C CYS A 61 -3.20 1.24 -9.09
N GLY A 62 -3.53 0.02 -8.67
CA GLY A 62 -4.14 -0.99 -9.52
C GLY A 62 -5.39 -0.49 -10.24
N LEU A 63 -6.32 0.19 -9.54
CA LEU A 63 -7.53 0.76 -10.14
C LEU A 63 -7.22 1.83 -11.19
N ALA A 64 -6.20 2.68 -10.97
CA ALA A 64 -5.77 3.65 -11.96
C ALA A 64 -5.20 2.97 -13.22
N LEU A 65 -4.37 1.95 -13.03
CA LEU A 65 -3.86 1.14 -14.14
C LEU A 65 -4.99 0.39 -14.86
N GLY A 66 -5.96 -0.15 -14.10
CA GLY A 66 -7.16 -0.76 -14.63
C GLY A 66 -7.98 0.20 -15.50
N ALA A 67 -8.20 1.42 -15.01
CA ALA A 67 -8.95 2.46 -15.73
C ALA A 67 -8.28 2.90 -17.04
N SER A 68 -7.00 2.65 -17.22
CA SER A 68 -6.28 2.97 -18.48
C SER A 68 -6.69 2.08 -19.65
N TRP A 69 -7.12 0.83 -19.41
CA TRP A 69 -7.42 -0.19 -20.43
C TRP A 69 -6.26 -0.45 -21.39
N ASP A 70 -5.03 -0.05 -21.04
CA ASP A 70 -3.85 -0.13 -21.91
C ASP A 70 -2.83 -1.15 -21.40
N ARG A 71 -2.85 -2.36 -21.96
CA ARG A 71 -1.92 -3.43 -21.61
C ARG A 71 -0.46 -3.08 -21.92
N GLN A 72 -0.20 -2.29 -22.97
CA GLN A 72 1.17 -1.91 -23.33
C GLN A 72 1.73 -0.93 -22.29
N LEU A 73 0.92 0.04 -21.86
CA LEU A 73 1.28 0.97 -20.80
C LEU A 73 1.52 0.24 -19.49
N VAL A 74 0.61 -0.67 -19.10
CA VAL A 74 0.74 -1.48 -17.88
C VAL A 74 2.01 -2.35 -17.90
N SER A 75 2.36 -2.93 -19.05
CA SER A 75 3.63 -3.65 -19.21
C SER A 75 4.85 -2.73 -19.05
N ARG A 76 4.80 -1.49 -19.59
CA ARG A 76 5.88 -0.51 -19.39
C ARG A 76 6.01 -0.11 -17.91
N VAL A 77 4.88 0.06 -17.18
CA VAL A 77 4.88 0.30 -15.74
C VAL A 77 5.52 -0.88 -14.99
N GLY A 78 5.14 -2.12 -15.33
CA GLY A 78 5.81 -3.31 -14.78
C GLY A 78 7.32 -3.28 -15.00
N GLY A 79 7.78 -2.86 -16.20
CA GLY A 79 9.19 -2.67 -16.50
C GLY A 79 9.87 -1.62 -15.62
N VAL A 80 9.18 -0.50 -15.31
CA VAL A 80 9.69 0.52 -14.36
C VAL A 80 9.86 -0.08 -12.96
N ILE A 81 8.85 -0.81 -12.47
CA ILE A 81 8.91 -1.44 -11.14
C ILE A 81 10.00 -2.53 -11.09
N GLY A 82 10.16 -3.32 -12.15
CA GLY A 82 11.25 -4.30 -12.24
C GLY A 82 12.63 -3.64 -12.18
N GLN A 83 12.84 -2.52 -12.87
CA GLN A 83 14.08 -1.75 -12.81
C GLN A 83 14.31 -1.16 -11.40
N GLU A 84 13.25 -0.75 -10.72
CA GLU A 84 13.33 -0.24 -9.36
C GLU A 84 13.67 -1.37 -8.36
N ALA A 85 13.16 -2.58 -8.58
CA ALA A 85 13.55 -3.77 -7.84
C ALA A 85 15.05 -4.06 -7.96
N LEU A 86 15.61 -3.97 -9.18
CA LEU A 86 17.05 -4.12 -9.39
C LEU A 86 17.88 -3.07 -8.63
N ARG A 87 17.40 -1.82 -8.59
CA ARG A 87 18.05 -0.74 -7.84
C ARG A 87 18.13 -1.03 -6.33
N THR A 88 17.10 -1.64 -5.78
CA THR A 88 17.00 -1.95 -4.34
C THR A 88 17.56 -3.31 -3.96
N GLY A 89 18.01 -4.11 -4.93
CA GLY A 89 18.50 -5.47 -4.72
C GLY A 89 17.37 -6.49 -4.47
N THR A 90 16.14 -6.15 -4.80
CA THR A 90 14.98 -7.05 -4.73
C THR A 90 14.97 -7.98 -5.94
N GLN A 91 14.88 -9.28 -5.69
CA GLN A 91 14.92 -10.30 -6.73
C GLN A 91 13.53 -10.85 -7.11
N ALA A 92 12.57 -10.81 -6.18
CA ALA A 92 11.19 -11.19 -6.46
C ALA A 92 10.20 -10.30 -5.70
N LEU A 93 9.10 -9.93 -6.37
CA LEU A 93 8.05 -9.06 -5.86
C LEU A 93 6.80 -9.86 -5.53
N LEU A 94 6.18 -9.57 -4.38
CA LEU A 94 4.86 -10.09 -3.99
C LEU A 94 3.77 -9.27 -4.68
N ALA A 95 3.69 -9.42 -5.98
CA ALA A 95 2.83 -8.64 -6.89
C ALA A 95 2.68 -9.33 -8.26
N PRO A 96 1.65 -8.94 -9.04
CA PRO A 96 0.53 -8.06 -8.71
C PRO A 96 -0.55 -8.75 -7.87
N ASN A 97 -1.51 -7.95 -7.35
CA ASN A 97 -2.72 -8.46 -6.73
C ASN A 97 -3.77 -8.76 -7.81
N LEU A 98 -4.15 -10.03 -7.96
CA LEU A 98 -5.09 -10.52 -8.98
C LEU A 98 -6.49 -10.85 -8.43
N ASN A 99 -6.79 -10.45 -7.19
CA ASN A 99 -8.14 -10.58 -6.63
C ASN A 99 -9.12 -9.62 -7.32
N LEU A 100 -10.41 -9.90 -7.18
CA LEU A 100 -11.48 -9.11 -7.76
C LEU A 100 -11.92 -8.00 -6.81
N LEU A 101 -12.26 -6.83 -7.35
CA LEU A 101 -13.04 -5.84 -6.62
C LEU A 101 -14.50 -6.33 -6.48
N ARG A 102 -14.70 -7.32 -5.60
CA ARG A 102 -15.99 -7.98 -5.38
C ARG A 102 -16.93 -7.12 -4.56
N SER A 103 -16.38 -6.41 -3.57
CA SER A 103 -17.12 -5.50 -2.69
C SER A 103 -16.61 -4.07 -2.86
N PRO A 104 -17.48 -3.06 -2.95
CA PRO A 104 -17.06 -1.65 -2.96
C PRO A 104 -16.44 -1.21 -1.64
N LEU A 105 -16.57 -2.02 -0.59
CA LEU A 105 -16.05 -1.77 0.75
C LEU A 105 -14.66 -2.39 0.98
N ALA A 106 -14.13 -3.16 0.03
CA ALA A 106 -12.86 -3.86 0.16
C ALA A 106 -11.73 -2.90 0.55
N GLY A 107 -11.04 -3.15 1.69
CA GLY A 107 -10.00 -2.27 2.23
C GLY A 107 -8.80 -2.09 1.30
N ARG A 108 -8.43 -3.12 0.52
CA ARG A 108 -7.34 -3.10 -0.46
C ARG A 108 -7.81 -2.91 -1.91
N ALA A 109 -8.99 -2.30 -2.12
CA ALA A 109 -9.52 -2.04 -3.46
C ALA A 109 -8.51 -1.34 -4.38
N PHE A 110 -7.71 -0.42 -3.85
CA PHE A 110 -6.71 0.33 -4.61
C PHE A 110 -5.63 -0.55 -5.25
N GLU A 111 -5.34 -1.74 -4.73
CA GLU A 111 -4.35 -2.66 -5.32
C GLU A 111 -4.88 -3.44 -6.53
N LEU A 112 -6.21 -3.52 -6.70
CA LEU A 112 -6.89 -4.36 -7.68
C LEU A 112 -6.99 -3.64 -9.03
N PHE A 113 -6.97 -4.41 -10.15
CA PHE A 113 -7.16 -3.81 -11.49
C PHE A 113 -8.64 -3.54 -11.83
N GLY A 114 -9.58 -4.09 -11.06
CA GLY A 114 -11.02 -3.89 -11.29
C GLY A 114 -11.88 -5.04 -10.80
N GLU A 115 -13.11 -5.14 -11.34
CA GLU A 115 -14.11 -6.14 -10.97
C GLU A 115 -14.26 -7.28 -11.98
N ASP A 116 -13.80 -7.08 -13.22
CA ASP A 116 -13.91 -8.06 -14.30
C ASP A 116 -12.70 -9.00 -14.32
N PRO A 117 -12.88 -10.33 -14.18
CA PRO A 117 -11.79 -11.29 -14.08
C PRO A 117 -10.91 -11.32 -15.34
N ARG A 118 -11.49 -11.10 -16.55
CA ARG A 118 -10.74 -11.07 -17.79
C ARG A 118 -9.86 -9.81 -17.87
N HIS A 119 -10.40 -8.66 -17.49
CA HIS A 119 -9.66 -7.41 -17.45
C HIS A 119 -8.47 -7.50 -16.48
N ILE A 120 -8.71 -8.05 -15.27
CA ILE A 120 -7.66 -8.30 -14.27
C ILE A 120 -6.60 -9.24 -14.81
N ALA A 121 -7.00 -10.34 -15.46
CA ALA A 121 -6.08 -11.32 -16.01
C ALA A 121 -5.17 -10.73 -17.10
N GLU A 122 -5.73 -9.97 -18.04
CA GLU A 122 -5.00 -9.39 -19.16
C GLU A 122 -4.03 -8.28 -18.70
N LEU A 123 -4.45 -7.40 -17.80
CA LEU A 123 -3.59 -6.35 -17.26
C LEU A 123 -2.54 -6.89 -16.28
N GLY A 124 -2.93 -7.84 -15.43
CA GLY A 124 -2.01 -8.54 -14.53
C GLY A 124 -0.92 -9.27 -15.31
N ALA A 125 -1.27 -10.01 -16.36
CA ALA A 125 -0.30 -10.67 -17.23
C ALA A 125 0.66 -9.67 -17.92
N ALA A 126 0.14 -8.53 -18.39
CA ALA A 126 0.96 -7.49 -18.98
C ALA A 126 1.96 -6.88 -17.96
N TRP A 127 1.52 -6.65 -16.73
CA TRP A 127 2.37 -6.16 -15.64
C TRP A 127 3.46 -7.17 -15.29
N ILE A 128 3.11 -8.47 -15.15
CA ILE A 128 4.04 -9.58 -14.90
C ILE A 128 5.11 -9.64 -15.99
N ASP A 129 4.69 -9.60 -17.26
CA ASP A 129 5.61 -9.60 -18.40
C ASP A 129 6.63 -8.44 -18.31
N GLY A 130 6.17 -7.24 -17.92
CA GLY A 130 7.02 -6.08 -17.76
C GLY A 130 8.11 -6.27 -16.70
N VAL A 131 7.75 -6.78 -15.53
CA VAL A 131 8.67 -7.04 -14.42
C VAL A 131 9.62 -8.20 -14.76
N GLN A 132 9.08 -9.34 -15.18
CA GLN A 132 9.89 -10.55 -15.41
C GLN A 132 10.90 -10.39 -16.56
N ARG A 133 10.62 -9.53 -17.54
CA ARG A 133 11.62 -9.16 -18.57
C ARG A 133 12.85 -8.47 -18.00
N GLN A 134 12.78 -7.90 -16.78
CA GLN A 134 13.94 -7.32 -16.12
C GLN A 134 14.79 -8.38 -15.38
N GLY A 135 14.34 -9.64 -15.33
CA GLY A 135 14.96 -10.70 -14.55
C GLY A 135 14.55 -10.68 -13.07
N VAL A 136 13.44 -10.02 -12.73
CA VAL A 136 12.85 -9.97 -11.40
C VAL A 136 11.61 -10.86 -11.37
N GLY A 137 11.47 -11.70 -10.33
CA GLY A 137 10.33 -12.60 -10.19
C GLY A 137 9.04 -11.87 -9.81
N CYS A 138 7.91 -12.34 -10.32
CA CYS A 138 6.58 -11.99 -9.81
C CYS A 138 6.03 -13.15 -9.01
N ILE A 139 5.52 -12.85 -7.80
CA ILE A 139 4.78 -13.75 -6.95
C ILE A 139 3.37 -13.18 -6.83
N VAL A 140 2.49 -13.62 -7.73
CA VAL A 140 1.13 -13.08 -7.81
C VAL A 140 0.30 -13.45 -6.59
N LYS A 141 -0.61 -12.56 -6.17
CA LYS A 141 -1.36 -12.68 -4.93
C LYS A 141 -2.81 -12.23 -5.09
N HIS A 142 -3.69 -12.62 -4.20
CA HIS A 142 -3.59 -13.66 -3.18
C HIS A 142 -4.45 -14.83 -3.67
N MET A 143 -3.87 -15.99 -3.90
CA MET A 143 -4.57 -17.18 -4.40
C MET A 143 -5.26 -17.90 -3.24
N VAL A 144 -6.58 -17.82 -3.10
CA VAL A 144 -7.62 -17.21 -3.92
C VAL A 144 -8.72 -16.59 -3.04
N CYS A 145 -9.53 -15.70 -3.61
CA CYS A 145 -10.70 -15.09 -2.93
C CYS A 145 -10.39 -14.22 -1.71
N ASN A 146 -9.27 -13.50 -1.68
CA ASN A 146 -9.02 -12.47 -0.67
C ASN A 146 -9.61 -11.13 -1.12
N ASP A 147 -10.96 -11.09 -1.26
CA ASP A 147 -11.70 -9.94 -1.77
C ASP A 147 -12.22 -9.03 -0.65
N SER A 148 -12.03 -9.41 0.60
CA SER A 148 -12.34 -8.67 1.83
C SER A 148 -11.20 -8.79 2.83
N GLU A 149 -11.02 -7.76 3.64
CA GLU A 149 -9.89 -7.65 4.57
C GLU A 149 -10.29 -7.94 6.03
N THR A 150 -11.49 -7.54 6.42
CA THR A 150 -11.99 -7.79 7.79
C THR A 150 -12.07 -9.29 8.05
N ASP A 151 -11.49 -9.71 9.15
CA ASP A 151 -11.42 -11.12 9.56
C ASP A 151 -10.79 -12.07 8.52
N ARG A 152 -9.97 -11.55 7.60
CA ARG A 152 -9.38 -12.30 6.47
C ARG A 152 -8.70 -13.61 6.86
N ARG A 153 -8.18 -13.74 8.09
CA ARG A 153 -7.52 -14.95 8.59
C ARG A 153 -8.48 -16.04 9.07
N THR A 154 -9.73 -15.68 9.36
CA THR A 154 -10.76 -16.58 9.88
C THR A 154 -11.97 -16.71 8.96
N MET A 155 -12.12 -15.81 8.01
CA MET A 155 -13.19 -15.80 7.01
C MET A 155 -13.20 -17.09 6.19
N ASN A 156 -14.42 -17.56 5.88
CA ASN A 156 -14.64 -18.69 4.99
C ASN A 156 -15.49 -18.26 3.80
N VAL A 157 -14.89 -18.20 2.64
CA VAL A 157 -15.58 -17.93 1.37
C VAL A 157 -16.29 -19.18 0.93
N VAL A 158 -17.62 -19.09 0.73
CA VAL A 158 -18.43 -20.20 0.23
C VAL A 158 -18.76 -19.93 -1.24
N VAL A 159 -18.28 -20.79 -2.12
CA VAL A 159 -18.40 -20.62 -3.56
C VAL A 159 -18.43 -21.98 -4.24
N ASP A 160 -19.28 -22.15 -5.28
CA ASP A 160 -19.27 -23.37 -6.09
C ASP A 160 -18.01 -23.47 -6.96
N GLU A 161 -17.66 -24.68 -7.38
CA GLU A 161 -16.43 -24.94 -8.13
C GLU A 161 -16.39 -24.22 -9.49
N ALA A 162 -17.51 -24.13 -10.20
CA ALA A 162 -17.57 -23.47 -11.50
C ALA A 162 -17.28 -21.98 -11.35
N THR A 163 -17.94 -21.29 -10.42
CA THR A 163 -17.68 -19.88 -10.10
C THR A 163 -16.26 -19.69 -9.61
N LEU A 164 -15.76 -20.56 -8.75
CA LEU A 164 -14.38 -20.47 -8.26
C LEU A 164 -13.36 -20.51 -9.42
N ARG A 165 -13.52 -21.44 -10.38
CA ARG A 165 -12.60 -21.59 -11.50
C ARG A 165 -12.75 -20.51 -12.56
N GLU A 166 -13.99 -20.19 -12.96
CA GLU A 166 -14.25 -19.31 -14.10
C GLU A 166 -14.12 -17.83 -13.75
N VAL A 167 -14.22 -17.46 -12.47
CA VAL A 167 -14.20 -16.07 -12.00
C VAL A 167 -12.97 -15.79 -11.13
N TYR A 168 -12.85 -16.46 -9.99
CA TYR A 168 -11.84 -16.12 -8.99
C TYR A 168 -10.47 -16.71 -9.29
N PHE A 169 -10.39 -17.90 -9.81
CA PHE A 169 -9.12 -18.56 -10.17
C PHE A 169 -8.62 -18.17 -11.55
N TRP A 170 -9.50 -17.73 -12.45
CA TRP A 170 -9.18 -17.37 -13.83
C TRP A 170 -7.98 -16.43 -13.99
N PRO A 171 -7.84 -15.32 -13.24
CA PRO A 171 -6.66 -14.46 -13.34
C PRO A 171 -5.35 -15.17 -13.00
N PHE A 172 -5.38 -16.10 -12.05
CA PHE A 172 -4.20 -16.90 -11.67
C PHE A 172 -3.87 -17.96 -12.72
N GLU A 173 -4.87 -18.57 -13.33
CA GLU A 173 -4.69 -19.50 -14.45
C GLU A 173 -4.03 -18.81 -15.66
N VAL A 174 -4.49 -17.61 -16.00
CA VAL A 174 -3.86 -16.80 -17.06
C VAL A 174 -2.43 -16.42 -16.69
N ALA A 175 -2.17 -16.02 -15.45
CA ALA A 175 -0.82 -15.72 -14.98
C ALA A 175 0.10 -16.95 -15.07
N ALA A 176 -0.39 -18.15 -14.70
CA ALA A 176 0.34 -19.40 -14.84
C ALA A 176 0.66 -19.71 -16.30
N SER A 177 -0.33 -19.61 -17.20
CA SER A 177 -0.17 -19.85 -18.63
C SER A 177 0.80 -18.86 -19.31
N ARG A 178 0.98 -17.68 -18.73
CA ARG A 178 1.95 -16.66 -19.16
C ARG A 178 3.33 -16.82 -18.49
N GLY A 179 3.50 -17.86 -17.68
CA GLY A 179 4.80 -18.22 -17.09
C GLY A 179 5.21 -17.33 -15.91
N VAL A 180 4.26 -16.96 -15.04
CA VAL A 180 4.58 -16.32 -13.76
C VAL A 180 5.47 -17.24 -12.92
N TRP A 181 6.43 -16.67 -12.17
CA TRP A 181 7.43 -17.46 -11.44
C TRP A 181 6.99 -17.95 -10.09
N GLY A 182 5.97 -17.32 -9.49
CA GLY A 182 5.43 -17.76 -8.21
C GLY A 182 4.01 -17.28 -7.94
N MET A 183 3.37 -17.91 -6.95
CA MET A 183 2.05 -17.54 -6.44
C MET A 183 2.04 -17.57 -4.93
N LEU A 184 1.32 -16.65 -4.31
CA LEU A 184 1.15 -16.50 -2.88
C LEU A 184 -0.28 -16.85 -2.50
N THR A 185 -0.43 -17.80 -1.54
CA THR A 185 -1.76 -18.23 -1.09
C THR A 185 -2.39 -17.20 -0.17
N ALA A 186 -3.72 -17.03 -0.27
CA ALA A 186 -4.48 -16.12 0.58
C ALA A 186 -4.59 -16.61 2.03
N TYR A 187 -4.95 -15.70 2.94
CA TYR A 187 -5.17 -16.03 4.35
C TYR A 187 -6.45 -16.81 4.62
N ASN A 188 -7.50 -16.54 3.85
CA ASN A 188 -8.85 -17.02 4.09
C ASN A 188 -9.00 -18.51 3.82
N ARG A 189 -10.14 -19.03 4.26
CA ARG A 189 -10.63 -20.35 3.84
C ARG A 189 -11.53 -20.21 2.61
N VAL A 190 -11.52 -21.23 1.78
CA VAL A 190 -12.48 -21.44 0.70
C VAL A 190 -13.15 -22.78 0.95
N ASN A 191 -14.48 -22.78 1.08
CA ASN A 191 -15.28 -23.98 1.38
C ASN A 191 -14.77 -24.77 2.58
N GLY A 192 -14.35 -24.06 3.64
CA GLY A 192 -13.89 -24.60 4.90
C GLY A 192 -12.41 -24.93 5.00
N ILE A 193 -11.64 -24.89 3.90
CA ILE A 193 -10.22 -25.25 3.84
C ILE A 193 -9.37 -23.99 3.64
N TYR A 194 -8.30 -23.79 4.40
CA TYR A 194 -7.38 -22.68 4.22
C TYR A 194 -6.72 -22.71 2.84
N CYS A 195 -6.51 -21.53 2.23
CA CYS A 195 -5.94 -21.45 0.88
C CYS A 195 -4.55 -22.12 0.78
N ALA A 196 -3.74 -22.08 1.84
CA ALA A 196 -2.47 -22.79 1.89
C ALA A 196 -2.61 -24.33 1.93
N GLU A 197 -3.80 -24.86 2.25
CA GLU A 197 -4.13 -26.28 2.38
C GLU A 197 -5.04 -26.80 1.23
N GLN A 198 -5.26 -25.97 0.20
CA GLN A 198 -6.13 -26.29 -0.94
C GLN A 198 -5.45 -27.19 -1.96
N TYR A 199 -5.44 -28.51 -1.70
CA TYR A 199 -4.85 -29.50 -2.62
C TYR A 199 -5.39 -29.37 -4.04
N GLN A 200 -6.70 -29.17 -4.19
CA GLN A 200 -7.35 -29.06 -5.50
C GLN A 200 -6.82 -27.88 -6.29
N ALA A 201 -6.74 -26.69 -5.67
CA ALA A 201 -6.25 -25.49 -6.35
C ALA A 201 -4.73 -25.56 -6.62
N ILE A 202 -3.94 -25.95 -5.61
CA ILE A 202 -2.48 -25.92 -5.70
C ILE A 202 -1.92 -27.10 -6.50
N SER A 203 -2.21 -28.33 -6.06
CA SER A 203 -1.58 -29.50 -6.65
C SER A 203 -2.29 -29.98 -7.89
N GLN A 204 -3.64 -29.93 -7.91
CA GLN A 204 -4.38 -30.44 -9.05
C GLN A 204 -4.46 -29.41 -10.17
N TRP A 205 -5.14 -28.28 -9.96
CA TRP A 205 -5.37 -27.34 -11.05
C TRP A 205 -4.09 -26.68 -11.51
N LEU A 206 -3.32 -26.09 -10.55
CA LEU A 206 -2.15 -25.29 -10.90
C LEU A 206 -0.96 -26.14 -11.33
N LYS A 207 -0.51 -27.09 -10.50
CA LYS A 207 0.72 -27.82 -10.76
C LYS A 207 0.55 -28.95 -11.79
N ARG A 208 -0.56 -29.69 -11.71
CA ARG A 208 -0.78 -30.86 -12.58
C ARG A 208 -1.52 -30.53 -13.86
N ASP A 209 -2.69 -29.87 -13.77
CA ASP A 209 -3.56 -29.69 -14.93
C ASP A 209 -3.01 -28.62 -15.88
N LEU A 210 -2.36 -27.55 -15.34
CA LEU A 210 -1.68 -26.51 -16.10
C LEU A 210 -0.19 -26.79 -16.36
N ASP A 211 0.37 -27.87 -15.79
CA ASP A 211 1.82 -28.19 -15.84
C ASP A 211 2.70 -26.99 -15.46
N TRP A 212 2.23 -26.17 -14.51
CA TRP A 212 2.93 -24.96 -14.09
C TRP A 212 4.08 -25.29 -13.13
N ASP A 213 5.25 -24.73 -13.41
CA ASP A 213 6.51 -25.07 -12.75
C ASP A 213 7.00 -24.04 -11.71
N GLY A 214 6.21 -22.98 -11.46
CA GLY A 214 6.57 -21.94 -10.47
C GLY A 214 6.42 -22.37 -9.03
N LEU A 215 6.82 -21.48 -8.11
CA LEU A 215 6.80 -21.68 -6.66
C LEU A 215 5.46 -21.24 -6.06
N VAL A 216 4.89 -22.05 -5.16
CA VAL A 216 3.76 -21.63 -4.31
C VAL A 216 4.26 -21.33 -2.91
N MET A 217 4.06 -20.12 -2.42
CA MET A 217 4.39 -19.73 -1.05
C MET A 217 3.17 -19.27 -0.26
N SER A 218 3.24 -19.30 1.06
CA SER A 218 2.22 -18.75 1.94
C SER A 218 2.33 -17.22 2.00
N ASP A 219 1.22 -16.55 2.26
CA ASP A 219 1.26 -15.20 2.79
C ASP A 219 1.95 -15.18 4.17
N TRP A 220 2.37 -14.00 4.64
CA TRP A 220 3.13 -13.83 5.88
C TRP A 220 2.33 -14.33 7.09
N PHE A 221 2.86 -15.35 7.76
CA PHE A 221 2.17 -16.05 8.86
C PHE A 221 0.84 -16.71 8.43
N GLY A 222 0.63 -16.99 7.13
CA GLY A 222 -0.61 -17.53 6.57
C GLY A 222 -0.78 -19.04 6.70
N THR A 223 0.29 -19.78 6.97
CA THR A 223 0.24 -21.24 7.20
C THR A 223 -0.37 -21.54 8.57
N GLN A 224 -1.40 -22.40 8.61
CA GLN A 224 -2.05 -22.82 9.86
C GLN A 224 -1.64 -24.23 10.27
N ASN A 225 -1.44 -25.13 9.30
CA ASN A 225 -1.03 -26.51 9.53
C ASN A 225 0.06 -26.87 8.52
N GLY A 226 1.32 -26.98 8.98
CA GLY A 226 2.48 -27.25 8.13
C GLY A 226 2.37 -28.54 7.32
N PRO A 227 2.11 -29.71 7.95
CA PRO A 227 1.95 -31.00 7.24
C PRO A 227 0.81 -30.99 6.22
N ALA A 228 -0.35 -30.39 6.55
CA ALA A 228 -1.47 -30.29 5.62
C ALA A 228 -1.13 -29.39 4.42
N SER A 229 -0.58 -28.21 4.68
CA SER A 229 -0.15 -27.26 3.64
C SER A 229 0.92 -27.86 2.73
N PHE A 230 1.94 -28.50 3.30
CA PHE A 230 3.00 -29.17 2.56
C PHE A 230 2.43 -30.25 1.62
N ARG A 231 1.55 -31.14 2.12
CA ARG A 231 0.92 -32.19 1.31
C ARG A 231 -0.07 -31.65 0.29
N ALA A 232 -0.69 -30.50 0.59
CA ALA A 232 -1.55 -29.80 -0.38
C ALA A 232 -0.77 -29.17 -1.54
N GLY A 233 0.56 -29.02 -1.40
CA GLY A 233 1.41 -28.50 -2.47
C GLY A 233 2.06 -27.15 -2.18
N LEU A 234 1.91 -26.59 -0.96
CA LEU A 234 2.66 -25.40 -0.54
C LEU A 234 4.16 -25.72 -0.52
N ASP A 235 4.97 -24.92 -1.20
CA ASP A 235 6.41 -25.15 -1.36
C ASP A 235 7.24 -24.44 -0.30
N LEU A 236 6.78 -23.24 0.12
CA LEU A 236 7.54 -22.34 1.00
C LEU A 236 6.60 -21.64 1.99
N GLU A 237 6.85 -21.80 3.29
CA GLU A 237 6.23 -20.98 4.34
C GLU A 237 7.02 -19.70 4.55
N MET A 238 6.33 -18.55 4.53
CA MET A 238 6.89 -17.24 4.84
C MET A 238 6.17 -16.58 6.05
N PRO A 239 6.84 -15.69 6.80
CA PRO A 239 8.28 -15.41 6.77
C PRO A 239 9.10 -16.42 7.57
N GLY A 240 10.42 -16.32 7.49
CA GLY A 240 11.31 -17.04 8.41
C GLY A 240 11.52 -16.29 9.74
N PRO A 241 11.80 -17.02 10.85
CA PRO A 241 11.80 -18.48 10.95
C PRO A 241 10.40 -19.07 10.83
N ALA A 242 10.28 -20.21 10.16
CA ALA A 242 9.02 -20.92 10.01
C ALA A 242 8.39 -21.30 11.35
N ARG A 243 7.07 -21.35 11.38
CA ARG A 243 6.28 -21.76 12.55
C ARG A 243 5.72 -23.16 12.40
N HIS A 244 5.49 -23.59 11.17
CA HIS A 244 4.75 -24.81 10.85
C HIS A 244 5.48 -25.73 9.86
N MET A 245 6.29 -25.18 8.95
CA MET A 245 7.10 -25.91 7.98
C MET A 245 8.58 -25.89 8.38
N GLY A 246 9.50 -26.12 7.45
CA GLY A 246 10.90 -26.29 7.79
C GLY A 246 11.09 -27.47 8.75
N ASP A 247 11.96 -27.34 9.73
CA ASP A 247 12.27 -28.40 10.69
C ASP A 247 11.03 -28.91 11.47
N HIS A 248 9.95 -28.12 11.54
CA HIS A 248 8.68 -28.55 12.15
C HIS A 248 7.94 -29.63 11.35
N LEU A 249 8.29 -29.85 10.07
CA LEU A 249 7.74 -30.97 9.29
C LEU A 249 8.34 -32.33 9.66
N LEU A 250 9.56 -32.36 10.16
CA LEU A 250 10.30 -33.62 10.41
C LEU A 250 9.50 -34.68 11.19
N PRO A 251 8.80 -34.34 12.30
CA PRO A 251 8.02 -35.32 13.05
C PRO A 251 6.81 -35.88 12.29
N ALA A 252 6.30 -35.14 11.28
CA ALA A 252 5.09 -35.49 10.52
C ALA A 252 5.39 -36.14 9.17
N LEU A 253 6.65 -36.10 8.72
CA LEU A 253 7.07 -36.80 7.51
C LEU A 253 7.06 -38.30 7.79
N MET A 254 6.21 -39.02 7.08
CA MET A 254 6.25 -40.45 7.01
C MET A 254 7.36 -40.83 6.02
N ASP A 255 8.13 -41.88 6.33
CA ASP A 255 9.15 -42.39 5.40
C ASP A 255 8.46 -43.08 4.21
N THR A 256 7.79 -42.26 3.38
CA THR A 256 7.05 -42.68 2.20
C THR A 256 7.61 -42.04 0.96
N ASP A 257 7.55 -42.75 -0.16
CA ASP A 257 7.90 -42.22 -1.48
C ASP A 257 7.11 -40.93 -1.85
N SER A 258 5.90 -40.76 -1.31
CA SER A 258 5.07 -39.58 -1.55
C SER A 258 5.66 -38.34 -0.90
N ASP A 259 6.03 -38.39 0.37
CA ASP A 259 6.63 -37.28 1.09
C ASP A 259 8.02 -36.92 0.52
N ALA A 260 8.81 -37.94 0.13
CA ALA A 260 10.11 -37.76 -0.52
C ALA A 260 9.98 -37.02 -1.86
N ARG A 261 9.06 -37.45 -2.74
CA ARG A 261 8.78 -36.75 -4.02
C ARG A 261 8.26 -35.34 -3.82
N ARG A 262 7.45 -35.10 -2.77
CA ARG A 262 6.93 -33.78 -2.48
C ARG A 262 8.03 -32.82 -2.00
N LEU A 263 9.00 -33.31 -1.22
CA LEU A 263 10.20 -32.54 -0.84
C LEU A 263 11.07 -32.21 -2.07
N ASP A 264 11.24 -33.18 -2.96
CA ASP A 264 11.97 -32.95 -4.22
C ASP A 264 11.31 -31.90 -5.09
N ASP A 265 9.98 -31.93 -5.22
CA ASP A 265 9.21 -30.93 -5.97
C ASP A 265 9.37 -29.53 -5.34
N ALA A 266 9.23 -29.37 -4.01
CA ALA A 266 9.38 -28.09 -3.34
C ALA A 266 10.80 -27.52 -3.50
N ALA A 267 11.82 -28.32 -3.27
CA ALA A 267 13.21 -27.91 -3.41
C ALA A 267 13.54 -27.53 -4.87
N ALA A 268 13.04 -28.29 -5.85
CA ALA A 268 13.25 -27.99 -7.26
C ALA A 268 12.58 -26.67 -7.70
N ARG A 269 11.39 -26.37 -7.18
CA ARG A 269 10.67 -25.11 -7.48
C ARG A 269 11.38 -23.89 -6.90
N LEU A 270 11.87 -23.98 -5.65
CA LEU A 270 12.68 -22.90 -5.06
C LEU A 270 14.00 -22.72 -5.82
N ALA A 271 14.69 -23.81 -6.16
CA ALA A 271 15.93 -23.74 -6.95
C ALA A 271 15.69 -23.08 -8.33
N ARG A 272 14.58 -23.40 -8.98
CA ARG A 272 14.19 -22.79 -10.27
C ARG A 272 13.91 -21.29 -10.12
N LEU A 273 13.23 -20.86 -9.06
CA LEU A 273 13.06 -19.44 -8.77
C LEU A 273 14.43 -18.77 -8.57
N ALA A 274 15.30 -19.34 -7.73
CA ALA A 274 16.65 -18.82 -7.48
C ALA A 274 17.49 -18.75 -8.77
N GLU A 275 17.38 -19.74 -9.67
CA GLU A 275 18.04 -19.74 -10.97
C GLU A 275 17.50 -18.62 -11.88
N ARG A 276 16.18 -18.46 -11.98
CA ARG A 276 15.54 -17.42 -12.81
C ARG A 276 15.96 -16.02 -12.38
N VAL A 277 16.03 -15.74 -11.09
CA VAL A 277 16.41 -14.41 -10.56
C VAL A 277 17.93 -14.18 -10.53
N SER A 278 18.75 -15.19 -10.86
CA SER A 278 20.22 -15.07 -10.87
C SER A 278 20.76 -14.37 -12.13
N HIS A 279 19.89 -14.09 -13.11
CA HIS A 279 20.24 -13.47 -14.39
C HIS A 279 19.47 -12.15 -14.62
N PRO A 280 19.53 -11.17 -13.70
CA PRO A 280 18.82 -9.91 -13.87
C PRO A 280 19.46 -9.08 -14.99
N LEU A 281 18.65 -8.21 -15.61
CA LEU A 281 19.19 -7.15 -16.45
C LEU A 281 19.98 -6.13 -15.59
N PRO A 282 20.95 -5.41 -16.16
CA PRO A 282 21.62 -4.36 -15.42
C PRO A 282 20.64 -3.21 -15.15
N TRP A 283 20.73 -2.66 -13.93
CA TRP A 283 20.03 -1.42 -13.62
C TRP A 283 20.67 -0.25 -14.34
N ASP A 284 19.88 0.47 -15.14
CA ASP A 284 20.34 1.66 -15.84
C ASP A 284 20.13 2.92 -14.97
N SER A 285 21.23 3.46 -14.45
CA SER A 285 21.28 4.67 -13.63
C SER A 285 21.35 5.98 -14.41
N SER A 286 21.39 5.92 -15.76
CA SER A 286 21.52 7.12 -16.58
C SER A 286 20.36 8.09 -16.38
N ALA A 287 20.63 9.39 -16.51
CA ALA A 287 19.62 10.44 -16.40
C ALA A 287 18.49 10.25 -17.45
N ALA A 288 18.84 9.74 -18.64
CA ALA A 288 17.88 9.43 -19.70
C ALA A 288 16.91 8.31 -19.29
N ALA A 289 17.43 7.22 -18.71
CA ALA A 289 16.61 6.12 -18.22
C ALA A 289 15.72 6.54 -17.04
N GLN A 290 16.25 7.37 -16.11
CA GLN A 290 15.47 7.93 -15.02
C GLN A 290 14.34 8.83 -15.52
N ALA A 291 14.61 9.71 -16.47
CA ALA A 291 13.59 10.56 -17.11
C ALA A 291 12.53 9.72 -17.84
N GLN A 292 12.93 8.65 -18.54
CA GLN A 292 11.99 7.76 -19.21
C GLN A 292 11.09 7.00 -18.22
N ARG A 293 11.63 6.52 -17.09
CA ARG A 293 10.82 5.88 -16.02
C ARG A 293 9.77 6.84 -15.47
N ARG A 294 10.17 8.07 -15.12
CA ARG A 294 9.23 9.11 -14.66
C ARG A 294 8.17 9.43 -15.71
N HIS A 295 8.58 9.60 -16.98
CA HIS A 295 7.65 9.84 -18.07
C HIS A 295 6.62 8.72 -18.23
N THR A 296 7.03 7.45 -18.09
CA THR A 296 6.10 6.31 -18.12
C THR A 296 5.08 6.38 -16.96
N LEU A 297 5.53 6.73 -15.76
CA LEU A 297 4.61 6.88 -14.61
C LEU A 297 3.67 8.08 -14.75
N GLU A 298 4.16 9.21 -15.30
CA GLU A 298 3.31 10.35 -15.67
C GLU A 298 2.23 9.98 -16.69
N GLU A 299 2.62 9.22 -17.74
CA GLU A 299 1.69 8.74 -18.76
C GLU A 299 0.63 7.82 -18.16
N ALA A 300 1.06 6.90 -17.28
CA ALA A 300 0.17 5.98 -16.59
C ALA A 300 -0.81 6.67 -15.66
N ALA A 301 -0.36 7.68 -14.90
CA ALA A 301 -1.23 8.49 -14.06
C ALA A 301 -2.32 9.19 -14.90
N ALA A 302 -1.92 9.83 -16.00
CA ALA A 302 -2.84 10.53 -16.89
C ALA A 302 -3.84 9.60 -17.58
N ALA A 303 -3.38 8.42 -18.02
CA ALA A 303 -4.23 7.42 -18.69
C ALA A 303 -5.28 6.80 -17.75
N GLY A 304 -5.01 6.80 -16.44
CA GLY A 304 -5.93 6.31 -15.42
C GLY A 304 -7.05 7.28 -15.07
N PHE A 305 -6.97 8.56 -15.44
CA PHE A 305 -8.01 9.54 -15.07
C PHE A 305 -9.33 9.26 -15.79
N VAL A 306 -10.43 9.35 -15.04
CA VAL A 306 -11.78 9.10 -15.55
C VAL A 306 -12.64 10.35 -15.43
N LEU A 307 -13.10 10.86 -16.56
CA LEU A 307 -14.05 11.98 -16.62
C LEU A 307 -15.48 11.44 -16.53
N LEU A 308 -16.12 11.60 -15.37
CA LEU A 308 -17.50 11.11 -15.15
C LEU A 308 -18.53 11.96 -15.91
N HIS A 309 -18.40 13.27 -15.87
CA HIS A 309 -19.17 14.20 -16.69
C HIS A 309 -18.45 15.54 -16.87
N ASN A 310 -18.82 16.27 -17.91
CA ASN A 310 -18.29 17.59 -18.23
C ASN A 310 -19.41 18.43 -18.87
N ARG A 311 -20.27 19.00 -18.02
CA ARG A 311 -21.39 19.81 -18.45
C ARG A 311 -20.90 21.15 -19.01
N GLN A 312 -21.56 21.65 -20.02
CA GLN A 312 -21.22 22.93 -20.69
C GLN A 312 -19.77 22.96 -21.22
N ARG A 313 -19.11 21.81 -21.33
CA ARG A 313 -17.70 21.71 -21.79
C ARG A 313 -16.77 22.61 -20.97
N LEU A 314 -16.91 22.62 -19.62
CA LEU A 314 -16.05 23.41 -18.74
C LEU A 314 -14.58 22.99 -18.84
N LEU A 315 -14.32 21.69 -19.01
CA LEU A 315 -12.99 21.16 -19.30
C LEU A 315 -12.80 21.02 -20.83
N PRO A 316 -11.61 21.33 -21.39
CA PRO A 316 -10.44 21.84 -20.68
C PRO A 316 -10.65 23.28 -20.17
N LEU A 317 -10.09 23.59 -18.99
CA LEU A 317 -10.09 24.98 -18.52
C LEU A 317 -9.19 25.82 -19.41
N ASP A 318 -9.78 26.80 -20.06
CA ASP A 318 -9.04 27.78 -20.85
C ASP A 318 -8.50 28.88 -19.90
N ALA A 319 -7.18 28.95 -19.81
CA ALA A 319 -6.50 29.87 -18.90
C ALA A 319 -6.20 31.18 -19.64
N GLN A 320 -6.92 32.21 -19.32
CA GLN A 320 -6.69 33.56 -19.88
C GLN A 320 -6.11 34.49 -18.82
N ALA A 321 -5.25 35.42 -19.26
CA ALA A 321 -4.68 36.43 -18.39
C ALA A 321 -5.80 37.27 -17.74
N GLY A 322 -5.65 37.51 -16.42
CA GLY A 322 -6.62 38.25 -15.63
C GLY A 322 -7.79 37.43 -15.07
N GLN A 323 -7.91 36.16 -15.43
CA GLN A 323 -8.87 35.25 -14.77
C GLN A 323 -8.41 34.84 -13.36
N ARG A 324 -9.39 34.61 -12.49
CA ARG A 324 -9.20 34.12 -11.13
C ARG A 324 -9.61 32.66 -11.04
N LEU A 325 -8.70 31.81 -10.55
CA LEU A 325 -8.91 30.38 -10.33
C LEU A 325 -8.80 30.09 -8.84
N ALA A 326 -9.86 29.62 -8.21
CA ALA A 326 -9.79 29.10 -6.85
C ALA A 326 -9.48 27.61 -6.88
N VAL A 327 -8.45 27.19 -6.15
CA VAL A 327 -8.13 25.79 -5.86
C VAL A 327 -8.54 25.54 -4.43
N ILE A 328 -9.43 24.57 -4.22
CA ILE A 328 -10.04 24.31 -2.92
C ILE A 328 -9.86 22.82 -2.59
N GLY A 329 -9.76 22.51 -1.31
CA GLY A 329 -9.72 21.14 -0.81
C GLY A 329 -8.37 20.69 -0.27
N PRO A 330 -8.35 19.79 0.74
CA PRO A 330 -7.15 19.33 1.40
C PRO A 330 -6.23 18.54 0.45
N ASN A 331 -6.81 17.73 -0.45
CA ASN A 331 -6.05 16.93 -1.40
C ASN A 331 -5.34 17.77 -2.49
N ALA A 332 -5.60 19.07 -2.56
CA ALA A 332 -4.87 19.98 -3.44
C ALA A 332 -3.40 20.16 -3.00
N THR A 333 -3.14 20.13 -1.70
CA THR A 333 -1.79 20.26 -1.11
C THR A 333 -1.24 18.94 -0.60
N THR A 334 -2.11 18.06 -0.12
CA THR A 334 -1.75 16.78 0.50
C THR A 334 -2.55 15.65 -0.15
N PRO A 335 -2.24 15.32 -1.42
CA PRO A 335 -2.97 14.26 -2.12
C PRO A 335 -2.67 12.88 -1.54
N CYS A 336 -3.63 11.98 -1.64
CA CYS A 336 -3.43 10.57 -1.34
C CYS A 336 -2.75 9.88 -2.53
N PHE A 337 -1.53 9.42 -2.36
CA PHE A 337 -0.76 8.75 -3.40
C PHE A 337 -0.93 7.23 -3.39
N GLN A 338 -1.22 6.65 -2.23
CA GLN A 338 -1.33 5.20 -1.99
C GLN A 338 -2.15 4.91 -0.73
N GLY A 339 -2.66 3.67 -0.58
CA GLY A 339 -3.41 3.24 0.60
C GLY A 339 -2.52 2.85 1.78
N GLY A 340 -3.15 2.54 2.91
CA GLY A 340 -2.50 2.06 4.13
C GLY A 340 -2.31 0.55 4.09
N THR A 341 -1.12 0.11 3.72
CA THR A 341 -0.74 -1.31 3.60
C THR A 341 0.71 -1.50 4.00
N PHE A 342 1.12 -2.73 4.31
CA PHE A 342 2.53 -3.06 4.44
C PHE A 342 3.28 -3.01 3.10
N ALA A 343 2.56 -3.08 1.99
CA ALA A 343 3.11 -2.81 0.65
C ALA A 343 3.31 -1.31 0.36
N ARG A 344 3.30 -0.46 1.38
CA ARG A 344 3.48 0.98 1.26
C ARG A 344 4.90 1.34 0.84
N VAL A 345 5.01 2.20 -0.17
CA VAL A 345 6.28 2.71 -0.69
C VAL A 345 6.65 4.02 0.01
N ALA A 346 7.91 4.16 0.44
CA ALA A 346 8.43 5.43 0.93
C ALA A 346 8.65 6.39 -0.23
N LEU A 347 8.02 7.55 -0.16
CA LEU A 347 7.98 8.53 -1.25
C LEU A 347 9.28 9.35 -1.33
N MET A 348 9.67 9.70 -2.55
CA MET A 348 10.73 10.67 -2.78
C MET A 348 10.33 12.04 -2.20
N PRO A 349 11.27 12.79 -1.61
CA PRO A 349 11.00 14.16 -1.19
C PRO A 349 10.79 15.09 -2.39
N GLY A 350 10.00 16.16 -2.19
CA GLY A 350 9.81 17.20 -3.21
C GLY A 350 8.83 16.83 -4.32
N LEU A 351 7.88 15.96 -4.06
CA LEU A 351 6.78 15.68 -4.99
C LEU A 351 5.93 16.92 -5.20
N ILE A 352 5.52 17.15 -6.44
CA ILE A 352 4.70 18.31 -6.83
C ILE A 352 3.24 18.04 -6.50
N SER A 353 2.65 18.86 -5.63
CA SER A 353 1.22 18.79 -5.32
C SER A 353 0.34 19.27 -6.47
N PRO A 354 -0.96 18.91 -6.51
CA PRO A 354 -1.93 19.45 -7.46
C PRO A 354 -1.94 20.98 -7.49
N LEU A 355 -1.92 21.63 -6.34
CA LEU A 355 -1.88 23.10 -6.25
C LEU A 355 -0.62 23.69 -6.89
N GLU A 356 0.54 23.11 -6.59
CA GLU A 356 1.80 23.57 -7.18
C GLU A 356 1.82 23.38 -8.70
N ALA A 357 1.33 22.24 -9.18
CA ALA A 357 1.23 21.97 -10.61
C ALA A 357 0.30 22.97 -11.33
N ILE A 358 -0.85 23.30 -10.72
CA ILE A 358 -1.76 24.33 -11.22
C ILE A 358 -1.06 25.70 -11.24
N ARG A 359 -0.37 26.09 -10.17
CA ARG A 359 0.39 27.33 -10.09
C ARG A 359 1.46 27.40 -11.18
N GLN A 360 2.26 26.36 -11.35
CA GLN A 360 3.29 26.29 -12.39
C GLN A 360 2.71 26.45 -13.81
N ARG A 361 1.54 25.88 -14.05
CA ARG A 361 0.89 25.88 -15.37
C ARG A 361 0.21 27.21 -15.68
N PHE A 362 -0.52 27.77 -14.75
CA PHE A 362 -1.46 28.87 -15.01
C PHE A 362 -0.94 30.25 -14.59
N SER A 363 -0.04 30.35 -13.58
CA SER A 363 0.54 31.65 -13.21
C SER A 363 1.35 32.26 -14.35
N ALA A 364 2.07 31.44 -15.13
CA ALA A 364 2.80 31.90 -16.30
C ALA A 364 1.88 32.43 -17.42
N ALA A 365 0.60 32.04 -17.42
CA ALA A 365 -0.42 32.54 -18.33
C ALA A 365 -1.15 33.82 -17.79
N GLY A 366 -0.75 34.34 -16.63
CA GLY A 366 -1.34 35.50 -16.00
C GLY A 366 -2.67 35.26 -15.28
N VAL A 367 -2.94 34.02 -14.88
CA VAL A 367 -4.10 33.63 -14.06
C VAL A 367 -3.77 33.85 -12.58
N GLU A 368 -4.66 34.50 -11.85
CA GLU A 368 -4.56 34.69 -10.40
C GLU A 368 -5.08 33.42 -9.69
N ILE A 369 -4.25 32.78 -8.86
CA ILE A 369 -4.59 31.51 -8.20
C ILE A 369 -4.70 31.74 -6.70
N SER A 370 -5.88 31.47 -6.15
CA SER A 370 -6.13 31.44 -4.71
C SER A 370 -6.28 30.00 -4.21
N TYR A 371 -6.04 29.78 -2.91
CA TYR A 371 -6.18 28.48 -2.26
C TYR A 371 -6.94 28.57 -0.94
N ALA A 372 -7.84 27.62 -0.71
CA ALA A 372 -8.50 27.39 0.57
C ALA A 372 -8.59 25.89 0.86
N GLN A 373 -8.27 25.48 2.09
CA GLN A 373 -8.32 24.07 2.47
C GLN A 373 -9.75 23.52 2.51
N GLY A 374 -10.69 24.30 2.99
CA GLY A 374 -12.13 24.00 3.01
C GLY A 374 -12.58 23.06 4.12
N VAL A 375 -11.87 21.99 4.36
CA VAL A 375 -12.12 21.02 5.45
C VAL A 375 -10.81 20.39 5.92
N GLU A 376 -10.82 19.81 7.12
CA GLU A 376 -9.71 19.00 7.60
C GLU A 376 -9.59 17.67 6.82
N SER A 377 -8.37 17.10 6.80
CA SER A 377 -8.12 15.78 6.24
C SER A 377 -8.53 14.69 7.23
N ASP A 378 -9.08 13.58 6.72
CA ASP A 378 -9.60 12.46 7.51
C ASP A 378 -8.50 11.49 7.95
N TYR A 379 -7.58 11.94 8.80
CA TYR A 379 -6.59 11.07 9.42
C TYR A 379 -7.15 10.42 10.69
N ARG A 380 -6.96 9.11 10.86
CA ARG A 380 -7.21 8.43 12.14
C ARG A 380 -6.27 8.95 13.24
N ILE A 381 -5.01 9.14 12.88
CA ILE A 381 -3.98 9.74 13.73
C ILE A 381 -3.34 10.87 12.90
N PRO A 382 -3.64 12.16 13.17
CA PRO A 382 -3.03 13.28 12.46
C PRO A 382 -1.50 13.25 12.59
N PRO A 383 -0.75 13.19 11.47
CA PRO A 383 0.68 12.96 11.52
C PRO A 383 1.46 14.06 12.22
N LEU A 384 2.23 13.71 13.26
CA LEU A 384 3.05 14.67 14.01
C LEU A 384 4.14 15.32 13.13
N HIS A 385 4.71 14.58 12.17
CA HIS A 385 5.76 15.09 11.27
C HIS A 385 5.27 16.16 10.27
N HIS A 386 3.97 16.43 10.20
CA HIS A 386 3.45 17.60 9.47
C HIS A 386 3.73 18.93 10.22
N LEU A 387 4.07 18.88 11.50
CA LEU A 387 4.50 20.04 12.27
C LEU A 387 6.01 20.31 12.06
N PRO A 388 6.48 21.55 12.33
CA PRO A 388 7.89 21.89 12.24
C PRO A 388 8.70 21.34 13.42
N LEU A 389 8.84 20.03 13.46
CA LEU A 389 9.51 19.30 14.55
C LEU A 389 11.02 19.54 14.53
N ARG A 390 11.61 19.58 15.73
CA ARG A 390 13.05 19.62 15.96
C ARG A 390 13.46 18.58 16.98
N THR A 391 14.61 17.96 16.76
CA THR A 391 15.31 17.17 17.77
C THR A 391 15.87 18.08 18.86
N ALA A 392 16.35 17.52 19.97
CA ALA A 392 17.05 18.29 21.00
C ALA A 392 18.31 18.99 20.47
N ALA A 393 18.94 18.46 19.41
CA ALA A 393 20.08 19.07 18.72
C ALA A 393 19.68 20.16 17.69
N GLY A 394 18.37 20.40 17.49
CA GLY A 394 17.84 21.38 16.54
C GLY A 394 17.69 20.89 15.11
N GLU A 395 17.98 19.61 14.82
CA GLU A 395 17.74 18.99 13.52
C GLU A 395 16.24 18.81 13.27
N ARG A 396 15.81 18.82 12.00
CA ARG A 396 14.43 18.49 11.66
C ARG A 396 14.16 17.00 11.91
N GLY A 397 13.05 16.67 12.58
CA GLY A 397 12.61 15.31 12.81
C GLY A 397 12.46 14.94 14.28
N LEU A 398 12.50 13.65 14.55
CA LEU A 398 12.30 13.01 15.84
C LEU A 398 13.59 12.33 16.31
N ASP A 399 14.00 12.55 17.56
CA ASP A 399 15.00 11.71 18.22
C ASP A 399 14.38 10.36 18.59
N VAL A 400 14.94 9.26 18.10
CA VAL A 400 14.57 7.90 18.51
C VAL A 400 15.76 7.25 19.21
N ALA A 401 15.55 6.82 20.45
CA ALA A 401 16.57 6.18 21.27
C ALA A 401 16.10 4.78 21.69
N TYR A 402 17.01 3.83 21.60
CA TYR A 402 16.81 2.45 21.99
C TYR A 402 17.66 2.14 23.21
N ALA A 403 17.05 1.59 24.27
CA ALA A 403 17.76 1.34 25.52
C ALA A 403 17.52 -0.08 26.02
N THR A 404 18.53 -0.64 26.71
CA THR A 404 18.44 -1.91 27.42
C THR A 404 17.53 -1.79 28.64
N ALA A 405 17.23 -2.92 29.30
CA ALA A 405 16.50 -2.96 30.57
C ALA A 405 17.17 -2.15 31.69
N ALA A 406 18.49 -2.01 31.65
CA ALA A 406 19.25 -1.19 32.60
C ALA A 406 19.19 0.32 32.30
N GLY A 407 18.51 0.71 31.19
CA GLY A 407 18.39 2.10 30.75
C GLY A 407 19.60 2.62 29.97
N GLU A 408 20.56 1.74 29.60
CA GLU A 408 21.68 2.10 28.75
C GLU A 408 21.21 2.29 27.30
N VAL A 409 21.44 3.44 26.71
CA VAL A 409 21.10 3.73 25.31
C VAL A 409 22.10 3.05 24.38
N VAL A 410 21.63 2.08 23.61
CA VAL A 410 22.45 1.25 22.71
C VAL A 410 22.43 1.74 21.25
N HIS A 411 21.41 2.51 20.87
CA HIS A 411 21.32 3.12 19.54
C HIS A 411 20.51 4.41 19.56
N ARG A 412 20.83 5.33 18.65
CA ARG A 412 20.05 6.55 18.38
C ARG A 412 19.97 6.81 16.90
N GLU A 413 18.82 7.33 16.46
CA GLU A 413 18.62 7.77 15.08
C GLU A 413 17.65 8.95 15.02
N VAL A 414 17.66 9.69 13.92
CA VAL A 414 16.65 10.73 13.63
C VAL A 414 15.68 10.19 12.60
N ARG A 415 14.38 10.34 12.88
CA ARG A 415 13.30 9.84 12.03
C ARG A 415 12.33 10.96 11.64
N ASP A 416 11.71 10.85 10.47
CA ASP A 416 10.67 11.78 9.99
C ASP A 416 9.39 11.01 9.66
N ALA A 417 8.82 10.37 10.69
CA ALA A 417 7.62 9.55 10.58
C ALA A 417 6.79 9.65 11.87
N SER A 418 5.46 9.44 11.78
CA SER A 418 4.54 9.40 12.94
C SER A 418 4.13 7.99 13.34
N SER A 419 4.68 6.98 12.65
CA SER A 419 4.49 5.57 12.95
C SER A 419 5.81 4.85 12.71
N LEU A 420 6.28 4.14 13.70
CA LEU A 420 7.50 3.35 13.63
C LEU A 420 7.16 1.90 13.90
N ILE A 421 7.55 1.01 12.98
CA ILE A 421 7.30 -0.42 13.09
C ILE A 421 8.62 -1.16 12.89
N TRP A 422 8.85 -2.18 13.69
CA TRP A 422 10.02 -3.05 13.63
C TRP A 422 9.58 -4.50 13.53
N PHE A 423 10.23 -5.25 12.65
CA PHE A 423 10.03 -6.68 12.52
C PHE A 423 11.29 -7.41 12.95
N ARG A 424 11.16 -8.30 13.94
CA ARG A 424 12.18 -9.18 14.48
C ARG A 424 13.41 -8.49 15.05
N ASP A 425 14.12 -7.69 14.28
CA ASP A 425 15.36 -7.03 14.69
C ASP A 425 15.14 -5.54 14.96
N MET A 426 15.65 -5.06 16.07
CA MET A 426 15.60 -3.66 16.47
C MET A 426 17.00 -3.09 16.64
N PRO A 427 17.27 -1.87 16.14
CA PRO A 427 18.61 -1.26 16.15
C PRO A 427 19.26 -1.27 17.56
N GLY A 428 20.45 -1.87 17.67
CA GLY A 428 21.20 -1.98 18.92
C GLY A 428 20.65 -2.96 19.95
N VAL A 429 19.38 -3.34 19.85
CA VAL A 429 18.72 -4.32 20.74
C VAL A 429 18.86 -5.75 20.20
N GLY A 430 18.80 -5.91 18.85
CA GLY A 430 18.92 -7.20 18.17
C GLY A 430 17.60 -7.95 18.03
N ASP A 431 17.66 -9.29 18.01
CA ASP A 431 16.50 -10.17 17.77
C ASP A 431 15.49 -10.09 18.92
N MET A 432 14.36 -9.43 18.68
CA MET A 432 13.29 -9.20 19.67
C MET A 432 12.64 -10.49 20.19
N LEU A 433 12.67 -11.57 19.41
CA LEU A 433 12.18 -12.90 19.89
C LEU A 433 13.05 -13.48 21.01
N ARG A 434 14.28 -13.02 21.14
CA ARG A 434 15.25 -13.49 22.14
C ARG A 434 15.37 -12.55 23.34
N LEU A 435 14.56 -11.51 23.41
CA LEU A 435 14.58 -10.59 24.57
C LEU A 435 14.14 -11.36 25.83
N THR A 436 15.06 -11.48 26.79
CA THR A 436 14.80 -12.04 28.10
C THR A 436 14.40 -10.98 29.13
N GLU A 437 14.75 -9.73 28.88
CA GLU A 437 14.45 -8.56 29.70
C GLU A 437 13.77 -7.48 28.86
N ARG A 438 13.02 -6.59 29.51
CA ARG A 438 12.35 -5.49 28.83
C ARG A 438 13.37 -4.45 28.36
N ALA A 439 13.38 -4.15 27.07
CA ALA A 439 14.06 -2.98 26.50
C ALA A 439 13.07 -1.82 26.35
N THR A 440 13.53 -0.64 25.96
CA THR A 440 12.67 0.51 25.71
C THR A 440 13.02 1.20 24.41
N VAL A 441 11.99 1.74 23.73
CA VAL A 441 12.16 2.72 22.67
C VAL A 441 11.54 4.04 23.12
N THR A 442 12.30 5.12 22.93
CA THR A 442 11.85 6.49 23.23
C THR A 442 11.86 7.32 21.95
N VAL A 443 10.75 8.00 21.68
CA VAL A 443 10.61 8.99 20.61
C VAL A 443 10.44 10.35 21.24
N SER A 444 11.23 11.34 20.85
CA SER A 444 11.13 12.69 21.38
C SER A 444 11.36 13.77 20.32
N CYS A 445 10.70 14.91 20.49
CA CYS A 445 10.88 16.09 19.66
C CYS A 445 10.43 17.34 20.39
N GLN A 446 10.74 18.48 19.78
CA GLN A 446 10.25 19.80 20.19
C GLN A 446 9.56 20.48 19.03
N PHE A 447 8.51 21.23 19.33
CA PHE A 447 7.91 22.17 18.38
C PHE A 447 7.38 23.40 19.11
N THR A 448 7.25 24.50 18.35
CA THR A 448 6.65 25.73 18.87
C THR A 448 5.20 25.79 18.39
N ALA A 449 4.28 25.99 19.32
CA ALA A 449 2.85 26.09 19.01
C ALA A 449 2.58 27.33 18.11
N PRO A 450 2.06 27.14 16.87
CA PRO A 450 1.80 28.27 15.97
C PRO A 450 0.61 29.12 16.41
N VAL A 451 -0.34 28.55 17.14
CA VAL A 451 -1.59 29.20 17.58
C VAL A 451 -1.92 28.81 19.02
N SER A 452 -2.64 29.65 19.75
CA SER A 452 -3.14 29.32 21.08
C SER A 452 -4.39 28.45 20.99
N GLY A 453 -4.53 27.47 21.89
CA GLY A 453 -5.73 26.64 22.02
C GLY A 453 -5.46 25.23 22.53
N ARG A 454 -6.45 24.34 22.39
CA ARG A 454 -6.34 22.93 22.80
C ARG A 454 -5.83 22.09 21.63
N TYR A 455 -4.66 21.53 21.80
CA TYR A 455 -4.03 20.61 20.85
C TYR A 455 -4.48 19.18 21.14
N GLY A 456 -4.91 18.44 20.12
CA GLY A 456 -5.13 17.00 20.24
C GLY A 456 -3.80 16.25 20.09
N PHE A 457 -3.54 15.29 21.00
CA PHE A 457 -2.40 14.37 20.90
C PHE A 457 -2.90 12.94 20.89
N TRP A 458 -2.31 12.12 20.03
CA TRP A 458 -2.57 10.69 19.90
C TRP A 458 -1.32 9.91 20.25
N ILE A 459 -1.49 8.84 21.01
CA ILE A 459 -0.46 7.84 21.25
C ILE A 459 -1.04 6.43 21.19
N GLY A 460 -0.24 5.50 20.72
CA GLY A 460 -0.55 4.08 20.75
C GLY A 460 0.68 3.23 20.45
N GLY A 461 0.55 1.94 20.63
CA GLY A 461 1.64 1.00 20.38
C GLY A 461 1.25 -0.43 20.70
N THR A 462 2.18 -1.35 20.46
CA THR A 462 2.01 -2.79 20.72
C THR A 462 2.35 -3.19 22.17
N GLY A 463 2.76 -2.22 22.99
CA GLY A 463 3.05 -2.36 24.41
C GLY A 463 2.51 -1.18 25.19
N GLU A 464 2.91 -1.07 26.46
CA GLU A 464 2.64 0.11 27.25
C GLU A 464 3.41 1.30 26.67
N VAL A 465 2.70 2.38 26.33
CA VAL A 465 3.28 3.64 25.82
C VAL A 465 2.96 4.77 26.79
N ALA A 466 3.99 5.37 27.39
CA ALA A 466 3.86 6.54 28.24
C ALA A 466 4.12 7.82 27.45
N LEU A 467 3.19 8.79 27.48
CA LEU A 467 3.37 10.11 26.90
C LEU A 467 3.73 11.13 27.99
N GLN A 468 4.79 11.89 27.72
CA GLN A 468 5.20 13.05 28.49
C GLN A 468 5.16 14.30 27.62
N LEU A 469 4.58 15.37 28.15
CA LEU A 469 4.59 16.71 27.55
C LEU A 469 5.30 17.65 28.54
N ASN A 470 6.34 18.36 28.10
CA ASN A 470 7.19 19.21 28.93
C ASN A 470 7.75 18.50 30.21
N GLY A 471 8.03 17.19 30.09
CA GLY A 471 8.54 16.37 31.18
C GLY A 471 7.47 15.82 32.14
N GLU A 472 6.22 16.24 32.02
CA GLU A 472 5.10 15.74 32.80
C GLU A 472 4.43 14.56 32.07
N ARG A 473 4.21 13.44 32.78
CA ARG A 473 3.47 12.30 32.24
C ARG A 473 1.97 12.61 32.19
N VAL A 474 1.44 12.74 30.98
CA VAL A 474 0.05 13.14 30.72
C VAL A 474 -0.87 12.00 30.32
N ALA A 475 -0.31 10.89 29.83
CA ALA A 475 -1.11 9.72 29.45
C ALA A 475 -0.28 8.42 29.47
N ILE A 476 -0.97 7.30 29.62
CA ILE A 476 -0.45 5.95 29.40
C ILE A 476 -1.45 5.23 28.49
N PHE A 477 -0.94 4.63 27.41
CA PHE A 477 -1.69 3.70 26.58
C PHE A 477 -1.20 2.28 26.85
N ASN A 478 -2.11 1.34 27.10
CA ASN A 478 -1.80 -0.06 27.31
C ASN A 478 -2.14 -0.82 26.02
N GLY A 479 -1.14 -1.11 25.21
CA GLY A 479 -1.29 -1.91 24.00
C GLY A 479 -1.53 -3.39 24.31
N GLU A 480 -2.25 -4.04 23.42
CA GLU A 480 -2.48 -5.48 23.47
C GLU A 480 -1.30 -6.25 22.86
N ALA A 481 -1.08 -7.46 23.36
CA ALA A 481 -0.11 -8.37 22.78
C ALA A 481 -0.44 -8.69 21.32
N LEU A 482 0.58 -8.75 20.47
CA LEU A 482 0.45 -9.16 19.07
C LEU A 482 0.31 -10.68 18.97
N ASP A 483 -0.93 -11.16 19.07
CA ASP A 483 -1.33 -12.54 18.78
C ASP A 483 -2.32 -12.58 17.59
N GLY A 484 -2.53 -13.73 17.01
CA GLY A 484 -3.44 -13.88 15.87
C GLY A 484 -3.01 -13.09 14.63
N ASP A 485 -3.77 -12.08 14.21
CA ASP A 485 -3.43 -11.23 13.07
C ASP A 485 -2.49 -10.09 13.46
N ILE A 486 -1.19 -10.39 13.54
CA ILE A 486 -0.13 -9.42 13.86
C ILE A 486 -0.17 -8.22 12.90
N MET A 487 -0.29 -8.50 11.60
CA MET A 487 -0.30 -7.47 10.58
C MET A 487 -1.54 -6.58 10.72
N GLY A 488 -2.71 -7.18 10.92
CA GLY A 488 -3.94 -6.43 11.14
C GLY A 488 -3.89 -5.54 12.37
N LYS A 489 -3.38 -6.02 13.50
CA LYS A 489 -3.23 -5.22 14.73
C LYS A 489 -2.30 -4.02 14.54
N LEU A 490 -1.19 -4.20 13.82
CA LEU A 490 -0.29 -3.09 13.48
C LEU A 490 -0.98 -2.06 12.57
N MET A 491 -1.77 -2.51 11.58
CA MET A 491 -2.50 -1.61 10.68
C MET A 491 -3.68 -0.91 11.34
N GLN A 492 -4.37 -1.57 12.27
CA GLN A 492 -5.45 -0.96 13.06
C GLN A 492 -4.93 0.19 13.94
N ALA A 493 -3.67 0.16 14.34
CA ALA A 493 -3.00 1.19 15.13
C ALA A 493 -3.87 1.68 16.30
N PRO A 494 -4.27 0.79 17.26
CA PRO A 494 -5.09 1.17 18.38
C PRO A 494 -4.41 2.26 19.21
N HIS A 495 -5.17 3.31 19.60
CA HIS A 495 -4.61 4.51 20.19
C HIS A 495 -5.58 5.16 21.19
N THR A 496 -5.05 6.08 21.99
CA THR A 496 -5.82 7.02 22.79
C THR A 496 -5.54 8.45 22.37
N ARG A 497 -6.49 9.34 22.62
CA ARG A 497 -6.39 10.78 22.37
C ARG A 497 -6.53 11.54 23.67
N LEU A 498 -5.71 12.58 23.80
CA LEU A 498 -5.84 13.58 24.87
C LEU A 498 -5.80 14.98 24.29
N GLU A 499 -6.25 15.96 25.07
CA GLU A 499 -6.13 17.37 24.72
C GLU A 499 -5.26 18.10 25.73
N PHE A 500 -4.34 18.92 25.22
CA PHE A 500 -3.42 19.71 26.02
C PHE A 500 -3.42 21.17 25.56
N PRO A 501 -3.60 22.16 26.47
CA PRO A 501 -3.63 23.56 26.11
C PRO A 501 -2.21 24.09 25.89
N LEU A 502 -2.02 24.86 24.80
CA LEU A 502 -0.78 25.57 24.50
C LEU A 502 -1.07 27.03 24.12
N GLN A 503 -0.12 27.92 24.39
CA GLN A 503 -0.15 29.30 23.94
C GLN A 503 0.67 29.46 22.66
N ALA A 504 0.27 30.40 21.76
CA ALA A 504 1.06 30.70 20.58
C ALA A 504 2.49 31.14 21.00
N GLY A 505 3.49 30.57 20.33
CA GLY A 505 4.89 30.78 20.65
C GLY A 505 5.44 29.91 21.81
N GLU A 506 4.59 29.14 22.49
CA GLU A 506 5.02 28.18 23.51
C GLU A 506 5.75 26.99 22.87
N SER A 507 6.93 26.65 23.40
CA SER A 507 7.66 25.46 23.01
C SER A 507 7.19 24.25 23.81
N LEU A 508 6.85 23.17 23.12
CA LEU A 508 6.48 21.90 23.70
C LEU A 508 7.57 20.86 23.45
N THR A 509 7.97 20.14 24.50
CA THR A 509 8.73 18.90 24.39
C THR A 509 7.79 17.72 24.45
N PHE A 510 7.69 16.96 23.34
CA PHE A 510 6.96 15.71 23.23
C PHE A 510 7.92 14.55 23.48
N ARG A 511 7.54 13.58 24.31
CA ARG A 511 8.27 12.34 24.54
C ARG A 511 7.29 11.18 24.71
N ALA A 512 7.39 10.19 23.84
CA ALA A 512 6.70 8.92 23.96
C ALA A 512 7.71 7.80 24.23
N GLU A 513 7.42 6.95 25.22
CA GLU A 513 8.28 5.84 25.61
C GLU A 513 7.47 4.55 25.62
N MET A 514 7.96 3.52 24.92
CA MET A 514 7.34 2.21 24.86
C MET A 514 8.24 1.14 25.42
N ALA A 515 7.71 0.31 26.33
CA ALA A 515 8.37 -0.88 26.81
C ALA A 515 8.25 -2.01 25.78
N LEU A 516 9.37 -2.69 25.52
CA LEU A 516 9.50 -3.78 24.55
C LEU A 516 9.60 -5.11 25.29
N GLY A 517 8.77 -6.07 24.89
CA GLY A 517 8.86 -7.46 25.32
C GLY A 517 9.32 -8.39 24.19
N SER A 518 9.37 -9.70 24.45
CA SER A 518 9.61 -10.69 23.40
C SER A 518 8.42 -10.71 22.43
N SER A 519 8.66 -10.33 21.16
CA SER A 519 7.65 -10.34 20.09
C SER A 519 8.33 -10.39 18.73
N ILE A 520 7.60 -10.86 17.71
CA ILE A 520 8.07 -10.86 16.31
C ILE A 520 8.03 -9.45 15.71
N ALA A 521 7.20 -8.55 16.24
CA ALA A 521 7.09 -7.19 15.79
C ALA A 521 6.72 -6.25 16.94
N HIS A 522 7.11 -4.99 16.81
CA HIS A 522 6.67 -3.89 17.65
C HIS A 522 6.31 -2.70 16.78
N GLY A 523 5.36 -1.89 17.27
CA GLY A 523 4.96 -0.64 16.65
C GLY A 523 4.63 0.42 17.68
N ILE A 524 5.00 1.67 17.40
CA ILE A 524 4.59 2.86 18.12
C ILE A 524 4.08 3.89 17.13
N TRP A 525 2.96 4.52 17.43
CA TRP A 525 2.37 5.57 16.62
C TRP A 525 1.91 6.72 17.50
N PHE A 526 1.99 7.91 16.94
CA PHE A 526 1.73 9.16 17.65
C PHE A 526 1.34 10.26 16.66
N GLY A 527 0.57 11.23 17.14
CA GLY A 527 0.08 12.31 16.30
C GLY A 527 -0.24 13.57 17.08
N CYS A 528 -0.40 14.67 16.33
CA CYS A 528 -0.82 15.93 16.91
C CYS A 528 -1.65 16.74 15.90
N GLN A 529 -2.75 17.33 16.38
CA GLN A 529 -3.58 18.26 15.63
C GLN A 529 -3.67 19.59 16.35
N PRO A 530 -3.21 20.69 15.74
CA PRO A 530 -3.43 22.03 16.25
C PRO A 530 -4.91 22.38 16.32
N PRO A 531 -5.31 23.33 17.17
CA PRO A 531 -6.68 23.81 17.20
C PRO A 531 -7.05 24.55 15.92
N GLN A 532 -8.27 24.36 15.45
CA GLN A 532 -8.82 25.09 14.31
C GLN A 532 -9.19 26.51 14.73
N THR A 533 -8.63 27.51 14.06
CA THR A 533 -8.80 28.94 14.41
C THR A 533 -9.63 29.72 13.41
N ILE A 534 -9.95 29.15 12.24
CA ILE A 534 -10.72 29.79 11.16
C ILE A 534 -11.87 28.87 10.72
N ASP A 535 -12.93 29.46 10.19
CA ASP A 535 -13.98 28.70 9.52
C ASP A 535 -13.50 28.32 8.12
N LEU A 536 -12.97 27.10 7.97
CA LEU A 536 -12.44 26.59 6.71
C LEU A 536 -13.51 26.55 5.61
N LEU A 537 -14.75 26.17 5.95
CA LEU A 537 -15.84 26.07 4.99
C LEU A 537 -16.22 27.46 4.46
N GLN A 538 -16.37 28.45 5.36
CA GLN A 538 -16.69 29.81 4.95
C GLN A 538 -15.58 30.42 4.09
N GLN A 539 -14.31 30.22 4.46
CA GLN A 539 -13.18 30.65 3.65
C GLN A 539 -13.21 30.05 2.25
N ALA A 540 -13.50 28.74 2.11
CA ALA A 540 -13.61 28.10 0.81
C ALA A 540 -14.75 28.67 -0.04
N VAL A 541 -15.91 28.95 0.57
CA VAL A 541 -17.05 29.57 -0.09
C VAL A 541 -16.71 30.99 -0.59
N ASP A 542 -15.98 31.77 0.20
CA ASP A 542 -15.59 33.13 -0.19
C ASP A 542 -14.58 33.11 -1.37
N HIS A 543 -13.62 32.21 -1.36
CA HIS A 543 -12.71 31.98 -2.49
C HIS A 543 -13.46 31.53 -3.74
N ALA A 544 -14.43 30.61 -3.60
CA ALA A 544 -15.25 30.13 -4.72
C ALA A 544 -16.07 31.29 -5.36
N ARG A 545 -16.70 32.14 -4.56
CA ARG A 545 -17.46 33.29 -5.04
C ARG A 545 -16.60 34.32 -5.76
N ALA A 546 -15.38 34.52 -5.30
CA ALA A 546 -14.45 35.49 -5.85
C ALA A 546 -13.80 35.03 -7.17
N ALA A 547 -13.87 33.74 -7.52
CA ALA A 547 -13.19 33.17 -8.67
C ALA A 547 -14.10 33.04 -9.91
N ASP A 548 -13.48 33.07 -11.09
CA ASP A 548 -14.16 32.81 -12.36
C ASP A 548 -14.37 31.29 -12.56
N ASN A 549 -13.45 30.46 -12.07
CA ASN A 549 -13.54 29.01 -12.08
C ASN A 549 -13.02 28.43 -10.77
N VAL A 550 -13.51 27.26 -10.40
CA VAL A 550 -13.08 26.54 -9.20
C VAL A 550 -12.60 25.13 -9.55
N VAL A 551 -11.49 24.72 -8.95
CA VAL A 551 -11.02 23.34 -8.91
C VAL A 551 -11.06 22.87 -7.47
N LEU A 552 -12.01 21.99 -7.16
CA LEU A 552 -12.20 21.40 -5.84
C LEU A 552 -11.56 20.00 -5.81
N VAL A 553 -10.43 19.86 -5.11
CA VAL A 553 -9.68 18.60 -5.00
C VAL A 553 -9.93 18.00 -3.64
N ILE A 554 -10.69 16.94 -3.60
CA ILE A 554 -11.10 16.25 -2.38
C ILE A 554 -10.85 14.76 -2.52
N GLY A 555 -10.91 14.03 -1.43
CA GLY A 555 -10.75 12.60 -1.47
C GLY A 555 -10.34 12.00 -0.14
N GLU A 556 -9.57 10.95 -0.27
CA GLU A 556 -9.17 10.09 0.83
C GLU A 556 -7.78 10.48 1.38
N THR A 557 -7.49 9.97 2.57
CA THR A 557 -6.14 9.79 3.09
C THR A 557 -5.75 8.31 2.98
N ALA A 558 -4.53 7.96 3.30
CA ALA A 558 -4.10 6.57 3.34
C ALA A 558 -4.89 5.71 4.35
N ASP A 559 -5.62 6.35 5.26
CA ASP A 559 -6.46 5.68 6.25
C ASP A 559 -7.80 5.18 5.71
N ALA A 560 -8.21 5.60 4.52
CA ALA A 560 -9.48 5.19 3.91
C ALA A 560 -9.40 3.78 3.30
N GLY A 561 -8.24 3.38 2.81
CA GLY A 561 -7.97 2.05 2.27
C GLY A 561 -6.90 1.36 3.10
N LEU A 562 -7.29 0.36 3.89
CA LEU A 562 -6.41 -0.31 4.82
C LEU A 562 -6.33 -1.80 4.56
N GLU A 563 -5.13 -2.34 4.68
CA GLU A 563 -4.93 -3.78 4.81
C GLU A 563 -5.51 -4.25 6.15
N SER A 564 -6.18 -5.40 6.15
CA SER A 564 -6.87 -6.05 7.29
C SER A 564 -8.15 -5.37 7.77
N ILE A 565 -8.63 -4.30 7.12
CA ILE A 565 -9.85 -3.60 7.50
C ILE A 565 -10.62 -3.20 6.24
N ASP A 566 -11.87 -3.63 6.13
CA ASP A 566 -12.80 -3.14 5.12
C ASP A 566 -13.43 -1.81 5.56
N ARG A 567 -13.96 -1.07 4.59
CA ARG A 567 -14.66 0.20 4.82
C ARG A 567 -16.07 -0.05 5.35
N ASP A 568 -16.58 0.88 6.16
CA ASP A 568 -17.96 0.83 6.66
C ASP A 568 -19.00 1.37 5.67
N ALA A 569 -18.58 2.25 4.75
CA ALA A 569 -19.46 2.89 3.79
C ALA A 569 -18.74 3.32 2.51
N THR A 570 -19.52 3.50 1.43
CA THR A 570 -19.07 4.11 0.16
C THR A 570 -19.25 5.63 0.14
N ALA A 571 -19.95 6.21 1.10
CA ALA A 571 -20.15 7.64 1.17
C ALA A 571 -18.82 8.38 1.47
N LEU A 572 -18.64 9.53 0.84
CA LEU A 572 -17.60 10.48 1.26
C LEU A 572 -17.94 11.01 2.67
N PRO A 573 -16.93 11.42 3.47
CA PRO A 573 -17.15 12.02 4.76
C PRO A 573 -18.12 13.21 4.72
N ALA A 574 -18.99 13.34 5.72
CA ALA A 574 -20.08 14.31 5.72
C ALA A 574 -19.61 15.77 5.52
N HIS A 575 -18.46 16.13 6.11
CA HIS A 575 -17.87 17.46 5.95
C HIS A 575 -17.33 17.71 4.52
N GLN A 576 -16.81 16.67 3.84
CA GLN A 576 -16.44 16.78 2.42
C GLN A 576 -17.68 16.95 1.53
N VAL A 577 -18.76 16.21 1.82
CA VAL A 577 -20.04 16.38 1.13
C VAL A 577 -20.61 17.80 1.33
N ALA A 578 -20.51 18.35 2.55
CA ALA A 578 -20.91 19.73 2.83
C ALA A 578 -20.07 20.75 2.05
N LEU A 579 -18.75 20.54 1.97
CA LEU A 579 -17.85 21.37 1.17
C LEU A 579 -18.22 21.36 -0.32
N ILE A 580 -18.44 20.18 -0.90
CA ILE A 580 -18.84 20.04 -2.31
C ILE A 580 -20.10 20.88 -2.59
N ARG A 581 -21.15 20.69 -1.78
CA ARG A 581 -22.43 21.38 -1.95
C ARG A 581 -22.27 22.89 -1.81
N ALA A 582 -21.55 23.35 -0.79
CA ALA A 582 -21.36 24.78 -0.53
C ALA A 582 -20.53 25.46 -1.65
N VAL A 583 -19.47 24.83 -2.12
CA VAL A 583 -18.62 25.35 -3.20
C VAL A 583 -19.35 25.35 -4.54
N CYS A 584 -20.06 24.27 -4.90
CA CYS A 584 -20.85 24.21 -6.14
C CYS A 584 -22.01 25.25 -6.14
N ALA A 585 -22.63 25.46 -4.99
CA ALA A 585 -23.67 26.52 -4.85
C ALA A 585 -23.08 27.95 -4.95
N ALA A 586 -21.84 28.13 -4.45
CA ALA A 586 -21.15 29.43 -4.51
C ALA A 586 -20.62 29.75 -5.92
N ASN A 587 -20.20 28.75 -6.67
CA ASN A 587 -19.69 28.89 -8.04
C ASN A 587 -20.11 27.69 -8.91
N PRO A 588 -21.04 27.87 -9.88
CA PRO A 588 -21.50 26.80 -10.76
C PRO A 588 -20.44 26.33 -11.76
N ARG A 589 -19.32 27.03 -11.90
CA ARG A 589 -18.17 26.64 -12.73
C ARG A 589 -17.13 25.88 -11.91
N THR A 590 -17.60 24.92 -11.13
CA THR A 590 -16.75 24.08 -10.28
C THR A 590 -16.45 22.75 -10.96
N VAL A 591 -15.16 22.42 -11.05
CA VAL A 591 -14.63 21.09 -11.37
C VAL A 591 -14.32 20.37 -10.07
N VAL A 592 -14.95 19.24 -9.82
CA VAL A 592 -14.62 18.37 -8.67
C VAL A 592 -13.64 17.29 -9.13
N VAL A 593 -12.53 17.19 -8.43
CA VAL A 593 -11.50 16.17 -8.62
C VAL A 593 -11.48 15.25 -7.43
N LEU A 594 -11.79 13.98 -7.67
CA LEU A 594 -11.85 12.93 -6.67
C LEU A 594 -10.52 12.16 -6.62
N ASN A 595 -9.77 12.34 -5.54
CA ASN A 595 -8.56 11.59 -5.23
C ASN A 595 -8.91 10.43 -4.29
N VAL A 596 -9.54 9.41 -4.86
CA VAL A 596 -10.08 8.22 -4.17
C VAL A 596 -9.66 6.96 -4.92
N ALA A 597 -9.47 5.84 -4.23
CA ALA A 597 -9.19 4.57 -4.88
C ALA A 597 -10.12 3.44 -4.38
N HIS A 598 -11.33 3.83 -4.05
CA HIS A 598 -12.47 2.97 -3.74
C HIS A 598 -13.69 3.47 -4.49
N PRO A 599 -14.69 2.61 -4.76
CA PRO A 599 -16.00 3.07 -5.19
C PRO A 599 -16.61 4.04 -4.17
N VAL A 600 -17.08 5.20 -4.64
CA VAL A 600 -17.71 6.21 -3.79
C VAL A 600 -19.11 6.58 -4.32
N ASP A 601 -20.02 6.96 -3.39
CA ASP A 601 -21.33 7.48 -3.76
C ASP A 601 -21.18 8.84 -4.46
N THR A 602 -21.67 8.93 -5.69
CA THR A 602 -21.57 10.13 -6.53
C THR A 602 -22.78 11.05 -6.43
N GLY A 603 -23.78 10.75 -5.61
CA GLY A 603 -25.00 11.55 -5.48
C GLY A 603 -24.75 13.02 -5.08
N CYS A 604 -23.71 13.26 -4.28
CA CYS A 604 -23.31 14.61 -3.87
C CYS A 604 -22.61 15.43 -4.98
N LEU A 605 -22.27 14.83 -6.11
CA LEU A 605 -21.53 15.46 -7.22
C LEU A 605 -22.43 16.00 -8.33
N ALA A 606 -23.74 15.85 -8.17
CA ALA A 606 -24.73 16.18 -9.22
C ALA A 606 -24.69 17.66 -9.65
N ASP A 607 -24.33 18.57 -8.75
CA ASP A 607 -24.29 20.03 -9.00
C ASP A 607 -22.95 20.51 -9.56
N ALA A 608 -21.92 19.69 -9.61
CA ALA A 608 -20.63 20.04 -10.19
C ALA A 608 -20.74 20.18 -11.72
N ALA A 609 -20.03 21.14 -12.31
CA ALA A 609 -19.99 21.32 -13.77
C ALA A 609 -19.19 20.21 -14.45
N ALA A 610 -18.12 19.76 -13.81
CA ALA A 610 -17.36 18.60 -14.24
C ALA A 610 -16.88 17.77 -13.04
N VAL A 611 -16.78 16.45 -13.22
CA VAL A 611 -16.27 15.54 -12.20
C VAL A 611 -15.24 14.60 -12.83
N MET A 612 -14.08 14.56 -12.21
CA MET A 612 -12.97 13.71 -12.62
C MET A 612 -12.47 12.87 -11.44
N VAL A 613 -12.29 11.55 -11.65
CA VAL A 613 -11.63 10.65 -10.71
C VAL A 613 -10.17 10.51 -11.13
N VAL A 614 -9.26 10.71 -10.18
CA VAL A 614 -7.81 10.61 -10.42
C VAL A 614 -7.17 9.42 -9.70
N TRP A 615 -7.95 8.65 -8.95
CA TRP A 615 -7.54 7.48 -8.16
C TRP A 615 -6.45 7.83 -7.13
N TYR A 616 -5.57 6.87 -6.80
CA TYR A 616 -4.24 7.12 -6.22
C TYR A 616 -3.25 7.11 -7.38
N PRO A 617 -2.84 8.28 -7.85
CA PRO A 617 -2.19 8.43 -9.15
C PRO A 617 -0.68 8.15 -9.14
N GLY A 618 -0.13 7.73 -7.99
CA GLY A 618 1.32 7.58 -7.83
C GLY A 618 2.05 8.93 -7.72
N GLN A 619 3.37 8.88 -7.64
CA GLN A 619 4.20 10.05 -7.34
C GLN A 619 4.27 11.11 -8.45
N GLU A 620 4.04 10.74 -9.72
CA GLU A 620 4.14 11.65 -10.86
C GLU A 620 2.80 12.35 -11.21
N PHE A 621 1.95 12.49 -10.20
CA PHE A 621 0.62 13.11 -10.32
C PHE A 621 0.67 14.57 -10.76
N GLY A 622 1.50 15.37 -10.09
CA GLY A 622 1.54 16.82 -10.28
C GLY A 622 1.89 17.28 -11.69
N PRO A 623 3.00 16.79 -12.31
CA PRO A 623 3.49 17.36 -13.56
C PRO A 623 2.53 17.25 -14.76
N ARG A 624 1.69 16.23 -14.78
CA ARG A 624 0.78 15.98 -15.91
C ARG A 624 -0.63 16.51 -15.69
N TRP A 625 -1.01 16.73 -14.46
CA TRP A 625 -2.38 17.06 -14.14
C TRP A 625 -2.95 18.23 -14.92
N PRO A 626 -2.32 19.42 -15.01
CA PRO A 626 -2.83 20.50 -15.85
C PRO A 626 -2.68 20.25 -17.37
N ARG A 627 -1.76 19.36 -17.78
CA ARG A 627 -1.54 19.02 -19.19
C ARG A 627 -2.58 18.03 -19.72
N CYS A 628 -3.16 17.21 -18.86
CA CYS A 628 -4.20 16.24 -19.25
C CYS A 628 -5.54 16.93 -19.58
N TRP A 629 -5.78 18.17 -19.12
CA TRP A 629 -7.01 18.88 -19.39
C TRP A 629 -7.30 19.14 -20.88
N PRO A 630 -6.33 19.44 -21.75
CA PRO A 630 -6.54 19.43 -23.20
C PRO A 630 -6.70 18.02 -23.81
N GLY A 631 -6.03 17.01 -23.20
CA GLY A 631 -6.05 15.61 -23.69
C GLY A 631 -7.29 14.81 -23.25
N ILE A 632 -8.01 15.23 -22.19
CA ILE A 632 -9.24 14.59 -21.70
C ILE A 632 -10.33 14.52 -22.77
N VAL A 633 -10.32 15.42 -23.75
CA VAL A 633 -11.23 15.36 -24.91
C VAL A 633 -11.07 14.04 -25.68
N ASN A 634 -9.88 13.43 -25.71
CA ASN A 634 -9.65 12.15 -26.36
C ASN A 634 -10.05 10.95 -25.47
N LEU A 635 -10.08 11.10 -24.14
CA LEU A 635 -10.54 10.04 -23.21
C LEU A 635 -12.07 9.86 -23.24
N ALA A 636 -12.84 10.89 -23.58
CA ALA A 636 -14.29 10.80 -23.78
C ALA A 636 -14.70 9.82 -24.89
N VAL A 637 -13.76 9.39 -25.75
CA VAL A 637 -13.99 8.38 -26.78
C VAL A 637 -13.94 6.96 -26.23
N ALA A 638 -13.24 6.72 -25.13
CA ALA A 638 -13.16 5.40 -24.48
C ALA A 638 -14.39 5.09 -23.61
N CYS A 639 -15.09 6.11 -23.10
CA CYS A 639 -16.32 5.97 -22.30
C CYS A 639 -17.58 6.03 -23.18
N ARG A 640 -17.71 5.17 -24.20
CA ARG A 640 -18.99 4.89 -24.87
C ARG A 640 -19.72 3.78 -24.14
N SER A 641 -20.23 4.03 -22.95
CA SER A 641 -21.22 3.17 -22.31
C SER A 641 -22.42 4.00 -21.83
N PRO A 642 -23.63 3.53 -22.04
CA PRO A 642 -24.84 4.30 -21.73
C PRO A 642 -25.09 4.29 -20.22
N SER A 643 -25.08 5.45 -19.64
CA SER A 643 -25.46 5.86 -18.29
C SER A 643 -24.32 5.88 -17.24
N PRO A 644 -24.05 7.07 -16.65
CA PRO A 644 -23.05 7.27 -15.59
C PRO A 644 -23.35 6.52 -14.29
N SER A 645 -24.60 6.04 -14.11
CA SER A 645 -25.04 5.30 -12.92
C SER A 645 -24.62 3.83 -12.89
N ALA A 646 -24.09 3.29 -14.01
CA ALA A 646 -23.79 1.86 -14.11
C ALA A 646 -22.39 1.48 -13.57
N TRP A 647 -21.46 2.41 -13.44
CA TRP A 647 -20.05 2.11 -13.13
C TRP A 647 -19.67 2.31 -11.67
N MET A 648 -20.45 3.05 -10.89
CA MET A 648 -20.21 3.23 -9.46
C MET A 648 -21.36 2.75 -8.57
N THR A 649 -22.37 2.11 -9.14
CA THR A 649 -23.44 1.49 -8.39
C THR A 649 -23.41 -0.02 -8.64
N ILE A 650 -22.69 -0.75 -7.80
CA ILE A 650 -22.87 -2.19 -7.70
C ILE A 650 -24.29 -2.40 -7.18
N ARG A 651 -25.20 -2.83 -8.05
CA ARG A 651 -26.53 -3.27 -7.61
C ARG A 651 -26.35 -4.61 -6.93
N TYR A 652 -26.41 -4.62 -5.61
CA TYR A 652 -26.71 -5.84 -4.88
C TYR A 652 -28.12 -6.27 -5.26
N ALA A 653 -28.25 -7.34 -6.03
CA ALA A 653 -29.47 -8.14 -6.01
C ALA A 653 -29.41 -8.98 -4.74
N ALA A 654 -30.44 -8.82 -3.89
CA ALA A 654 -30.64 -9.58 -2.67
C ALA A 654 -30.79 -11.09 -2.95
#